data_06b3e2955c9035aa26170daf787a24f8
#
_entry.id   06b3e2955c9035aa26170daf787a24f8
#
_cell.length_a   1.000
_cell.length_b   1.000
_cell.length_c   1.000
_cell.angle_alpha   90.00
_cell.angle_beta   90.00
_cell.angle_gamma   90.00
#
_symmetry.space_group_name_H-M   'P 1'
#
loop_
_entity.id
_entity.type
_entity.pdbx_description
1 polymer ?
#
loop_
_entity_poly.entity_id
_entity_poly.type
_entity_poly.pdbx_seq_one_letter_code
_entity_poly.pdbx_strand_id
1 'polypeptide(L)'
;MNRLTCILFLLTILSLKATAKADWWLEAEDPASTATTNDGVTTIIAPKGATWWYKHKMSGNTIIEYEARIVADPRFKTDKGETRVSDLNCFWMADKCGGCGGKFANNYALKLYYMGYGGNWNTTTRFRRYKGYWPTEEKEWLRPVILREYTDKAHLIKADHWYSIRLEAIDGRVRYIIDGECLVDYVDPQPLTSGYFGFRTTLAHAEIRNFRYTCSDPDNDGVRLEWIGNKSHGPVTFGVPYAVGEADKQTIFSLTTNDGRQIDTDTWRLASWADGSAKWQAFSAVIPQGTDYCVLRKTDKKIGTKKGRQSIREENEEWGEIPPFYLTLNNKVMPVEKQETERQGKVSRLHKYSGRNCVMRAYTYKGSKEVKIVHTLIVDSSLNTEGLRELSIHFKVPMHGEAYKRYVAFDDRRSMSVQPLIARRKIDMQAMDSVTRSMLDNIAQWDGFRLSQLSPNGHSIRKRTYPDAPWIGTIEGQRSEGVVTVGDSVASTTFRMKDFWQSYPSSIQVDGARGDTAIVTLSLYSPEAEPYSFAHYDSIPHTLEAAYEDVQPGMSTAWGIARTSTIYVNPETTTDRQLLPTPEYLHRKRAFGIWSLPVLVSPRDSLVENAIQEIMSFYDREIERNGWYGFFNYGDVMHGYDASRDEWRYDVGGYAWDNTELASPAMFWYQFLRTADPVVWRMAEAMTRHCSEVDTYHEGPHAGLGSRHNVIHWGCGAKESRISEAWWNRFYYYLTADERVGDIMHEVANADTLLYILDPMRLAQPRNLYPCSAPARLRIGPDWMGYASNWLTEWERTGNIVCRDKLQAGMTSITSLPFGFTQGPLALGYDPATGVITTEMPEMEITNHLMPIMGGFELVNELQGAINNPAFFHMWLNYCRDYKEKAWLLRKSKFRIPRLQAYAAWHGYEKLRPAAWKSLLDNMPLAPKPSLWTNDCATWVLDAIFMQEVVNK
;
A
#
# COMPACT_ATOMS: atom_id res chain seq x y z
N MET A 1 11.43 2.78 -46.07
CA MET A 1 12.38 3.93 -46.08
C MET A 1 12.25 4.63 -44.72
N ASN A 2 13.25 4.37 -43.96
CA ASN A 2 13.84 5.04 -42.82
C ASN A 2 13.23 6.36 -42.32
N ARG A 3 12.96 6.40 -40.99
CA ARG A 3 13.57 7.40 -40.09
C ARG A 3 13.45 6.90 -38.64
N LEU A 4 14.56 6.33 -38.14
CA LEU A 4 14.88 6.32 -36.74
C LEU A 4 14.96 7.78 -36.24
N THR A 5 14.20 8.13 -35.24
CA THR A 5 14.45 9.33 -34.44
C THR A 5 15.05 8.90 -33.12
N CYS A 6 16.39 9.06 -33.03
CA CYS A 6 17.11 9.01 -31.76
C CYS A 6 16.60 10.10 -30.83
N ILE A 7 16.05 9.72 -29.71
CA ILE A 7 15.81 10.62 -28.57
C ILE A 7 17.16 10.77 -27.87
N LEU A 8 17.82 11.88 -28.11
CA LEU A 8 18.97 12.35 -27.33
C LEU A 8 18.45 12.73 -25.93
N PHE A 9 18.75 11.91 -24.96
CA PHE A 9 18.73 12.32 -23.56
C PHE A 9 19.84 13.36 -23.39
N LEU A 10 19.48 14.63 -23.25
CA LEU A 10 20.38 15.65 -22.72
C LEU A 10 20.58 15.36 -21.21
N LEU A 11 21.59 14.57 -20.92
CA LEU A 11 22.21 14.54 -19.59
C LEU A 11 22.86 15.91 -19.37
N THR A 12 22.30 16.73 -18.53
CA THR A 12 22.97 17.90 -17.95
C THR A 12 24.19 17.37 -17.20
N ILE A 13 25.35 17.54 -17.84
CA ILE A 13 26.66 17.24 -17.27
C ILE A 13 26.90 18.23 -16.14
N LEU A 14 26.58 17.83 -14.92
CA LEU A 14 27.07 18.50 -13.72
C LEU A 14 28.53 18.09 -13.49
N SER A 15 29.37 19.04 -13.74
CA SER A 15 30.82 19.15 -13.49
C SER A 15 31.56 17.92 -12.93
N LEU A 16 32.33 17.25 -13.79
CA LEU A 16 33.50 16.44 -13.39
C LEU A 16 34.47 17.31 -12.60
N LYS A 17 34.62 17.11 -11.31
CA LYS A 17 35.66 17.71 -10.50
C LYS A 17 36.85 16.75 -10.45
N ALA A 18 37.99 17.15 -11.03
CA ALA A 18 39.30 16.58 -10.71
C ALA A 18 39.66 17.01 -9.29
N THR A 19 40.02 16.05 -8.40
CA THR A 19 40.27 16.32 -6.99
C THR A 19 41.71 16.65 -6.68
N ALA A 20 41.94 17.76 -5.93
CA ALA A 20 43.24 18.17 -5.42
C ALA A 20 43.60 17.42 -4.12
N LYS A 21 44.85 17.33 -3.74
CA LYS A 21 45.40 16.70 -2.52
C LYS A 21 44.72 17.19 -1.21
N ALA A 22 44.16 18.39 -1.20
CA ALA A 22 43.43 18.98 -0.07
C ALA A 22 42.09 18.26 0.27
N ASP A 23 41.52 17.53 -0.70
CA ASP A 23 40.22 16.87 -0.57
C ASP A 23 40.33 15.48 0.09
N TRP A 24 41.55 15.01 0.36
CA TRP A 24 41.80 13.69 0.88
C TRP A 24 42.60 13.72 2.20
N TRP A 25 42.48 12.64 3.00
CA TRP A 25 43.34 12.42 4.14
C TRP A 25 43.61 10.95 4.40
N LEU A 26 44.75 10.62 4.97
CA LEU A 26 45.13 9.25 5.30
C LEU A 26 44.85 8.99 6.79
N GLU A 27 43.97 8.02 7.04
CA GLU A 27 43.78 7.42 8.35
C GLU A 27 44.56 6.11 8.41
N ALA A 28 45.51 5.96 9.30
CA ALA A 28 46.39 4.82 9.34
C ALA A 28 46.63 4.31 10.77
N GLU A 29 46.78 2.99 10.92
CA GLU A 29 47.15 2.32 12.15
C GLU A 29 48.64 2.53 12.50
N ASP A 30 49.47 2.62 11.47
CA ASP A 30 50.91 2.83 11.61
C ASP A 30 51.32 4.24 11.15
N PRO A 31 52.01 5.04 12.01
CA PRO A 31 52.44 6.38 11.63
C PRO A 31 53.43 6.46 10.45
N ALA A 32 54.11 5.34 10.11
CA ALA A 32 54.96 5.24 8.92
C ALA A 32 54.19 5.11 7.59
N SER A 33 52.86 5.00 7.66
CA SER A 33 51.99 4.96 6.45
C SER A 33 52.03 6.31 5.73
N THR A 34 52.14 6.29 4.42
CA THR A 34 52.18 7.48 3.56
C THR A 34 51.19 7.41 2.41
N ALA A 35 50.68 8.55 1.99
CA ALA A 35 49.93 8.74 0.76
C ALA A 35 50.53 9.94 0.01
N THR A 36 51.10 9.70 -1.15
CA THR A 36 51.79 10.74 -1.97
C THR A 36 51.23 10.71 -3.38
N THR A 37 50.89 11.89 -3.91
CA THR A 37 50.34 12.02 -5.26
C THR A 37 51.35 12.68 -6.19
N ASN A 38 51.73 11.97 -7.27
CA ASN A 38 52.60 12.46 -8.33
C ASN A 38 51.94 12.12 -9.69
N ASP A 39 51.90 13.08 -10.59
CA ASP A 39 51.36 12.93 -11.95
C ASP A 39 49.96 12.27 -12.01
N GLY A 40 49.09 12.64 -11.05
CA GLY A 40 47.73 12.10 -10.97
C GLY A 40 47.60 10.69 -10.38
N VAL A 41 48.73 10.06 -10.00
CA VAL A 41 48.75 8.76 -9.31
C VAL A 41 49.03 8.98 -7.82
N THR A 42 48.16 8.49 -6.96
CA THR A 42 48.39 8.46 -5.51
C THR A 42 48.96 7.11 -5.12
N THR A 43 50.21 7.11 -4.61
CA THR A 43 50.87 5.95 -4.04
C THR A 43 50.64 5.89 -2.54
N ILE A 44 50.13 4.77 -2.06
CA ILE A 44 49.87 4.49 -0.65
C ILE A 44 50.77 3.37 -0.18
N ILE A 45 51.63 3.68 0.78
CA ILE A 45 52.49 2.70 1.46
C ILE A 45 51.88 2.47 2.85
N ALA A 46 51.39 1.26 3.11
CA ALA A 46 50.68 0.93 4.34
C ALA A 46 51.33 -0.27 5.06
N PRO A 47 52.27 -0.08 6.03
CA PRO A 47 52.85 -1.15 6.84
C PRO A 47 51.82 -1.88 7.72
N LYS A 48 50.71 -1.26 8.00
CA LYS A 48 49.51 -1.82 8.64
C LYS A 48 48.24 -1.33 7.93
N GLY A 49 47.08 -1.42 8.59
CA GLY A 49 45.83 -0.93 8.03
C GLY A 49 45.82 0.57 7.77
N ALA A 50 45.42 0.98 6.57
CA ALA A 50 45.29 2.39 6.18
C ALA A 50 44.09 2.59 5.26
N THR A 51 43.43 3.73 5.43
CA THR A 51 42.29 4.14 4.57
C THR A 51 42.55 5.57 4.06
N TRP A 52 42.49 5.76 2.76
CA TRP A 52 42.60 7.04 2.07
C TRP A 52 41.20 7.56 1.85
N TRP A 53 40.73 8.50 2.70
CA TRP A 53 39.38 9.03 2.75
C TRP A 53 39.22 10.26 1.86
N TYR A 54 38.13 10.26 1.06
CA TYR A 54 37.65 11.46 0.37
C TYR A 54 36.76 12.25 1.32
N LYS A 55 37.10 13.54 1.57
CA LYS A 55 36.49 14.37 2.63
C LYS A 55 35.11 14.90 2.31
N HIS A 56 34.72 14.86 1.04
CA HIS A 56 33.42 15.40 0.65
C HIS A 56 32.34 14.34 0.68
N LYS A 57 31.21 14.69 1.33
CA LYS A 57 30.05 13.79 1.42
C LYS A 57 29.32 13.76 0.08
N MET A 58 28.99 12.61 -0.39
CA MET A 58 28.18 12.34 -1.58
C MET A 58 26.72 12.14 -1.16
N SER A 59 25.75 12.51 -1.98
CA SER A 59 24.31 12.39 -1.68
C SER A 59 23.51 12.09 -2.93
N GLY A 60 22.40 11.36 -2.77
CA GLY A 60 21.56 10.90 -3.86
C GLY A 60 22.13 9.68 -4.59
N ASN A 61 21.69 9.46 -5.81
CA ASN A 61 22.21 8.40 -6.67
C ASN A 61 23.65 8.69 -6.99
N THR A 62 24.53 7.82 -6.50
CA THR A 62 25.99 8.05 -6.52
C THR A 62 26.67 7.00 -7.37
N ILE A 63 27.53 7.45 -8.28
CA ILE A 63 28.45 6.63 -9.06
C ILE A 63 29.87 7.11 -8.76
N ILE A 64 30.76 6.17 -8.43
CA ILE A 64 32.19 6.44 -8.18
C ILE A 64 32.98 5.59 -9.14
N GLU A 65 33.92 6.18 -9.83
CA GLU A 65 34.82 5.49 -10.75
C GLU A 65 36.27 5.86 -10.45
N TYR A 66 37.13 4.86 -10.47
CA TYR A 66 38.57 5.02 -10.29
C TYR A 66 39.30 3.82 -10.84
N GLU A 67 40.63 3.99 -11.01
CA GLU A 67 41.54 2.88 -11.29
C GLU A 67 42.46 2.65 -10.09
N ALA A 68 42.73 1.37 -9.77
CA ALA A 68 43.62 1.02 -8.67
C ALA A 68 44.38 -0.27 -8.95
N ARG A 69 45.55 -0.41 -8.33
CA ARG A 69 46.38 -1.62 -8.39
C ARG A 69 47.09 -1.87 -7.08
N ILE A 70 47.52 -3.11 -6.87
CA ILE A 70 48.52 -3.50 -5.85
C ILE A 70 49.82 -3.74 -6.57
N VAL A 71 50.85 -3.03 -6.16
CA VAL A 71 52.20 -3.14 -6.70
C VAL A 71 52.94 -4.28 -5.99
N ALA A 72 53.63 -5.11 -6.75
CA ALA A 72 54.49 -6.17 -6.20
C ALA A 72 55.71 -5.54 -5.51
N ASP A 73 55.62 -5.34 -4.20
CA ASP A 73 56.70 -4.68 -3.42
C ASP A 73 57.33 -5.69 -2.44
N PRO A 74 58.60 -6.00 -2.59
CA PRO A 74 59.33 -6.97 -1.75
C PRO A 74 59.38 -6.60 -0.25
N ARG A 75 59.07 -5.36 0.12
CA ARG A 75 58.96 -4.93 1.52
C ARG A 75 57.80 -5.58 2.25
N PHE A 76 56.74 -5.96 1.51
CA PHE A 76 55.58 -6.59 2.06
C PHE A 76 55.58 -8.08 1.73
N LYS A 77 55.61 -8.92 2.76
CA LYS A 77 55.73 -10.37 2.61
C LYS A 77 54.56 -11.09 3.30
N THR A 78 54.19 -12.24 2.76
CA THR A 78 53.33 -13.21 3.41
C THR A 78 54.06 -13.93 4.54
N ASP A 79 53.35 -14.66 5.39
CA ASP A 79 53.96 -15.49 6.44
C ASP A 79 54.93 -16.57 5.87
N LYS A 80 54.78 -16.90 4.57
CA LYS A 80 55.65 -17.82 3.84
C LYS A 80 56.85 -17.15 3.19
N GLY A 81 57.04 -15.83 3.37
CA GLY A 81 58.14 -15.05 2.81
C GLY A 81 57.94 -14.63 1.34
N GLU A 82 56.83 -14.94 0.70
CA GLU A 82 56.48 -14.52 -0.66
C GLU A 82 56.06 -13.05 -0.67
N THR A 83 56.22 -12.34 -1.80
CA THR A 83 55.73 -10.95 -1.95
C THR A 83 54.23 -10.93 -1.82
N ARG A 84 53.72 -10.10 -0.90
CA ARG A 84 52.30 -10.00 -0.63
C ARG A 84 51.58 -9.17 -1.69
N VAL A 85 50.51 -9.70 -2.26
CA VAL A 85 49.62 -9.03 -3.21
C VAL A 85 48.19 -9.23 -2.70
N SER A 86 47.65 -8.28 -1.92
CA SER A 86 46.31 -8.38 -1.40
C SER A 86 45.74 -7.06 -0.93
N ASP A 87 44.44 -7.02 -0.68
CA ASP A 87 43.67 -5.94 -0.07
C ASP A 87 43.53 -4.67 -0.93
N LEU A 88 42.94 -4.83 -2.10
CA LEU A 88 42.40 -3.75 -2.93
C LEU A 88 40.96 -3.46 -2.50
N ASN A 89 40.77 -2.90 -1.30
CA ASN A 89 39.47 -2.77 -0.65
C ASN A 89 38.94 -1.35 -0.80
N CYS A 90 37.59 -1.22 -0.71
CA CYS A 90 36.97 0.09 -0.68
C CYS A 90 35.76 0.13 0.25
N PHE A 91 35.47 1.34 0.74
CA PHE A 91 34.28 1.75 1.43
C PHE A 91 33.56 2.78 0.58
N TRP A 92 32.20 2.68 0.48
CA TRP A 92 31.42 3.79 -0.08
C TRP A 92 30.11 3.96 0.68
N MET A 93 29.56 5.16 0.58
CA MET A 93 28.40 5.60 1.35
C MET A 93 28.61 5.44 2.87
N ALA A 94 29.84 5.61 3.36
CA ALA A 94 30.14 5.53 4.79
C ALA A 94 29.50 6.71 5.55
N ASP A 95 28.86 6.44 6.69
CA ASP A 95 28.16 7.46 7.50
C ASP A 95 29.13 8.48 8.11
N LYS A 96 30.41 8.11 8.27
CA LYS A 96 31.47 8.97 8.79
C LYS A 96 32.73 8.88 7.91
N CYS A 97 33.46 10.00 7.83
CA CYS A 97 34.75 10.08 7.18
C CYS A 97 35.84 9.81 8.23
N GLY A 98 36.25 8.55 8.40
CA GLY A 98 37.24 8.15 9.38
C GLY A 98 36.69 7.89 10.80
N GLY A 99 37.60 7.92 11.78
CA GLY A 99 37.30 7.67 13.18
C GLY A 99 37.60 6.23 13.64
N CYS A 100 38.21 5.40 12.77
CA CYS A 100 38.54 3.99 13.04
C CYS A 100 40.04 3.75 13.32
N GLY A 101 40.88 4.76 13.22
CA GLY A 101 42.34 4.68 13.47
C GLY A 101 43.05 3.69 12.56
N GLY A 102 42.51 3.43 11.36
CA GLY A 102 43.09 2.49 10.38
C GLY A 102 42.92 1.01 10.70
N LYS A 103 42.49 0.62 11.89
CA LYS A 103 42.27 -0.78 12.27
C LYS A 103 41.04 -1.36 11.61
N PHE A 104 41.16 -2.57 11.02
CA PHE A 104 40.04 -3.19 10.32
C PHE A 104 38.82 -3.44 11.22
N ALA A 105 39.05 -3.98 12.42
CA ALA A 105 37.95 -4.29 13.35
C ALA A 105 37.14 -3.04 13.75
N ASN A 106 37.77 -1.88 13.83
CA ASN A 106 37.11 -0.65 14.22
C ASN A 106 36.09 -0.17 13.17
N ASN A 107 36.21 -0.61 11.91
CA ASN A 107 35.29 -0.26 10.84
C ASN A 107 33.89 -0.84 11.05
N TYR A 108 33.74 -1.87 11.90
CA TYR A 108 32.41 -2.42 12.21
C TYR A 108 31.44 -1.40 12.84
N ALA A 109 31.99 -0.36 13.46
CA ALA A 109 31.20 0.74 14.03
C ALA A 109 30.59 1.70 12.99
N LEU A 110 30.98 1.57 11.71
CA LEU A 110 30.46 2.40 10.62
C LEU A 110 29.29 1.73 9.91
N LYS A 111 28.40 2.56 9.37
CA LYS A 111 27.40 2.14 8.37
C LYS A 111 27.97 2.42 6.99
N LEU A 112 28.18 1.37 6.17
CA LEU A 112 28.80 1.52 4.85
C LEU A 112 28.60 0.28 3.99
N TYR A 113 28.92 0.39 2.70
CA TYR A 113 29.18 -0.73 1.82
C TYR A 113 30.68 -1.01 1.75
N TYR A 114 31.02 -2.29 1.86
CA TYR A 114 32.41 -2.74 1.85
C TYR A 114 32.65 -3.78 0.76
N MET A 115 33.65 -3.55 -0.08
CA MET A 115 34.20 -4.56 -0.96
C MET A 115 35.64 -4.83 -0.58
N GLY A 116 35.92 -6.09 -0.25
CA GLY A 116 37.28 -6.58 -0.02
C GLY A 116 37.72 -7.42 -1.21
N TYR A 117 38.37 -6.80 -2.22
CA TYR A 117 38.86 -7.49 -3.39
C TYR A 117 40.29 -8.04 -3.09
N GLY A 118 40.46 -9.36 -3.26
CA GLY A 118 41.69 -10.03 -2.92
C GLY A 118 42.08 -9.98 -1.43
N GLY A 119 41.08 -9.96 -0.56
CA GLY A 119 41.29 -10.01 0.89
C GLY A 119 41.80 -11.36 1.39
N ASN A 120 42.09 -11.46 2.70
CA ASN A 120 42.53 -12.68 3.36
C ASN A 120 43.73 -13.32 2.65
N TRP A 121 44.81 -12.58 2.48
CA TRP A 121 46.03 -13.00 1.77
C TRP A 121 45.80 -13.34 0.29
N ASN A 122 44.91 -12.59 -0.37
CA ASN A 122 44.51 -12.82 -1.76
C ASN A 122 43.87 -14.20 -2.01
N THR A 123 43.04 -14.62 -1.09
CA THR A 123 42.30 -15.90 -1.21
C THR A 123 40.80 -15.71 -1.38
N THR A 124 40.30 -14.49 -1.11
CA THR A 124 38.87 -14.21 -1.16
C THR A 124 38.55 -12.81 -1.69
N THR A 125 37.43 -12.68 -2.36
CA THR A 125 36.81 -11.39 -2.71
C THR A 125 35.40 -11.37 -2.10
N ARG A 126 35.10 -10.39 -1.22
CA ARG A 126 33.91 -10.38 -0.37
C ARG A 126 33.22 -9.04 -0.36
N PHE A 127 31.89 -9.06 -0.57
CA PHE A 127 31.03 -7.91 -0.34
C PHE A 127 30.26 -8.03 0.96
N ARG A 128 30.17 -6.92 1.71
CA ARG A 128 29.42 -6.82 2.98
C ARG A 128 28.73 -5.48 3.11
N ARG A 129 27.60 -5.48 3.81
CA ARG A 129 26.89 -4.29 4.27
C ARG A 129 27.12 -4.12 5.77
N TYR A 130 27.80 -3.07 6.21
CA TYR A 130 28.05 -2.76 7.61
C TYR A 130 26.89 -1.94 8.17
N LYS A 131 26.40 -2.33 9.35
CA LYS A 131 25.22 -1.73 9.99
C LYS A 131 25.58 -0.87 11.21
N GLY A 132 26.87 -0.66 11.50
CA GLY A 132 27.34 0.10 12.65
C GLY A 132 27.27 -0.67 13.96
N TYR A 133 27.29 -2.00 13.93
CA TYR A 133 27.28 -2.84 15.11
C TYR A 133 28.66 -3.40 15.43
N TRP A 134 29.05 -3.35 16.70
CA TRP A 134 30.31 -3.89 17.18
C TRP A 134 30.09 -5.36 17.62
N PRO A 135 30.69 -6.36 16.94
CA PRO A 135 30.60 -7.76 17.37
C PRO A 135 31.39 -7.99 18.65
N THR A 136 30.88 -8.79 19.56
CA THR A 136 31.56 -9.31 20.75
C THR A 136 31.59 -10.83 20.67
N GLU A 137 32.39 -11.49 21.54
CA GLU A 137 32.43 -12.95 21.58
C GLU A 137 31.04 -13.57 21.82
N GLU A 138 30.23 -12.96 22.67
CA GLU A 138 28.87 -13.37 22.96
C GLU A 138 27.88 -13.02 21.83
N LYS A 139 28.19 -12.03 21.02
CA LYS A 139 27.32 -11.50 19.95
C LYS A 139 28.05 -11.47 18.59
N GLU A 140 28.74 -12.56 18.26
CA GLU A 140 29.47 -12.71 17.00
C GLU A 140 28.53 -12.56 15.77
N TRP A 141 27.24 -12.88 15.92
CA TRP A 141 26.22 -12.67 14.91
C TRP A 141 25.99 -11.19 14.52
N LEU A 142 26.53 -10.20 15.28
CA LEU A 142 26.56 -8.79 14.87
C LEU A 142 27.62 -8.51 13.81
N ARG A 143 28.55 -9.42 13.55
CA ARG A 143 29.54 -9.29 12.49
C ARG A 143 28.83 -9.13 11.13
N PRO A 144 29.24 -8.19 10.26
CA PRO A 144 28.65 -8.03 8.96
C PRO A 144 28.66 -9.33 8.15
N VAL A 145 27.50 -9.80 7.72
CA VAL A 145 27.34 -11.02 6.92
C VAL A 145 28.05 -10.85 5.57
N ILE A 146 28.65 -11.91 5.07
CA ILE A 146 29.19 -11.95 3.71
C ILE A 146 28.00 -12.09 2.75
N LEU A 147 27.70 -11.05 1.98
CA LEU A 147 26.59 -11.03 1.04
C LEU A 147 26.96 -11.64 -0.31
N ARG A 148 28.23 -11.55 -0.69
CA ARG A 148 28.84 -12.16 -1.89
C ARG A 148 30.26 -12.59 -1.58
N GLU A 149 30.67 -13.74 -2.10
CA GLU A 149 32.02 -14.27 -1.94
C GLU A 149 32.50 -14.99 -3.21
N TYR A 150 33.72 -14.69 -3.57
CA TYR A 150 34.46 -15.38 -4.63
C TYR A 150 35.77 -15.91 -4.06
N THR A 151 36.17 -17.15 -4.42
CA THR A 151 37.38 -17.80 -3.97
C THR A 151 38.21 -18.37 -5.14
N ASP A 152 37.69 -18.24 -6.36
CA ASP A 152 38.36 -18.67 -7.57
C ASP A 152 39.41 -17.66 -8.05
N LYS A 153 40.40 -18.13 -8.82
CA LYS A 153 41.54 -17.33 -9.26
C LYS A 153 41.19 -16.16 -10.18
N ALA A 154 40.04 -16.21 -10.86
CA ALA A 154 39.62 -15.13 -11.77
C ALA A 154 39.27 -13.86 -10.98
N HIS A 155 38.78 -14.00 -9.76
CA HIS A 155 38.32 -12.92 -8.89
C HIS A 155 39.31 -12.56 -7.77
N LEU A 156 40.62 -12.86 -7.98
CA LEU A 156 41.69 -12.48 -7.08
C LEU A 156 42.63 -11.46 -7.74
N ILE A 157 43.39 -10.71 -6.93
CA ILE A 157 44.28 -9.66 -7.41
C ILE A 157 45.48 -10.25 -8.22
N LYS A 158 45.68 -9.66 -9.39
CA LYS A 158 46.92 -9.81 -10.15
C LYS A 158 47.85 -8.62 -9.82
N ALA A 159 49.10 -8.89 -9.45
CA ALA A 159 50.09 -7.84 -9.15
C ALA A 159 50.27 -6.91 -10.36
N ASP A 160 50.49 -5.65 -10.09
CA ASP A 160 50.81 -4.59 -11.07
C ASP A 160 49.72 -4.34 -12.15
N HIS A 161 48.56 -5.03 -12.08
CA HIS A 161 47.45 -4.83 -12.97
C HIS A 161 46.58 -3.66 -12.53
N TRP A 162 46.32 -2.72 -13.43
CA TRP A 162 45.38 -1.63 -13.18
C TRP A 162 43.92 -2.12 -13.40
N TYR A 163 43.17 -2.16 -12.32
CA TYR A 163 41.73 -2.47 -12.33
C TYR A 163 40.91 -1.21 -12.53
N SER A 164 39.99 -1.22 -13.47
CA SER A 164 38.95 -0.20 -13.63
C SER A 164 37.79 -0.55 -12.73
N ILE A 165 37.51 0.28 -11.73
CA ILE A 165 36.51 0.02 -10.70
C ILE A 165 35.38 1.07 -10.80
N ARG A 166 34.14 0.58 -10.82
CA ARG A 166 32.95 1.39 -10.77
C ARG A 166 32.05 0.90 -9.64
N LEU A 167 31.68 1.83 -8.74
CA LEU A 167 30.77 1.62 -7.62
C LEU A 167 29.47 2.38 -7.90
N GLU A 168 28.35 1.75 -7.66
CA GLU A 168 27.05 2.38 -7.79
C GLU A 168 26.25 2.23 -6.50
N ALA A 169 25.52 3.29 -6.15
CA ALA A 169 24.44 3.30 -5.16
C ALA A 169 23.29 4.10 -5.79
N ILE A 170 22.41 3.41 -6.50
CA ILE A 170 21.36 4.01 -7.34
C ILE A 170 20.01 3.40 -6.94
N ASP A 171 19.06 4.23 -6.54
CA ASP A 171 17.67 3.84 -6.20
C ASP A 171 17.62 2.63 -5.24
N GLY A 172 18.54 2.60 -4.25
CA GLY A 172 18.65 1.51 -3.29
C GLY A 172 19.33 0.24 -3.82
N ARG A 173 19.79 0.23 -5.07
CA ARG A 173 20.56 -0.85 -5.67
C ARG A 173 22.05 -0.53 -5.63
N VAL A 174 22.83 -1.49 -5.18
CA VAL A 174 24.28 -1.35 -4.94
C VAL A 174 25.03 -2.28 -5.87
N ARG A 175 25.97 -1.74 -6.69
CA ARG A 175 26.79 -2.53 -7.60
C ARG A 175 28.28 -2.26 -7.41
N TYR A 176 29.06 -3.32 -7.58
CA TYR A 176 30.49 -3.26 -7.72
C TYR A 176 30.91 -3.91 -9.05
N ILE A 177 31.46 -3.09 -9.93
CA ILE A 177 31.87 -3.48 -11.27
C ILE A 177 33.40 -3.31 -11.36
N ILE A 178 34.11 -4.34 -11.82
CA ILE A 178 35.55 -4.34 -11.99
C ILE A 178 35.90 -4.89 -13.36
N ASP A 179 36.75 -4.15 -14.12
CA ASP A 179 37.10 -4.46 -15.52
C ASP A 179 35.90 -4.82 -16.42
N GLY A 180 34.73 -4.17 -16.16
CA GLY A 180 33.50 -4.40 -16.88
C GLY A 180 32.63 -5.56 -16.37
N GLU A 181 33.13 -6.38 -15.44
CA GLU A 181 32.38 -7.47 -14.82
C GLU A 181 31.68 -6.99 -13.56
N CYS A 182 30.36 -7.26 -13.45
CA CYS A 182 29.55 -6.93 -12.28
C CYS A 182 29.61 -8.05 -11.24
N LEU A 183 30.48 -7.90 -10.23
CA LEU A 183 30.66 -8.89 -9.15
C LEU A 183 29.58 -8.76 -8.07
N VAL A 184 29.00 -7.59 -7.88
CA VAL A 184 27.96 -7.34 -6.87
C VAL A 184 26.80 -6.63 -7.55
N ASP A 185 25.62 -7.17 -7.38
CA ASP A 185 24.34 -6.53 -7.67
C ASP A 185 23.42 -6.83 -6.48
N TYR A 186 23.26 -5.85 -5.59
CA TYR A 186 22.59 -6.01 -4.29
C TYR A 186 21.56 -4.93 -4.09
N VAL A 187 20.33 -5.33 -3.73
CA VAL A 187 19.27 -4.41 -3.30
C VAL A 187 19.37 -4.22 -1.80
N ASP A 188 19.65 -2.99 -1.34
CA ASP A 188 19.70 -2.70 0.10
C ASP A 188 18.28 -2.39 0.61
N PRO A 189 17.74 -3.14 1.60
CA PRO A 189 16.43 -2.84 2.21
C PRO A 189 16.41 -1.51 2.97
N GLN A 190 17.58 -1.02 3.35
CA GLN A 190 17.79 0.24 4.05
C GLN A 190 18.93 1.01 3.38
N PRO A 191 18.70 1.57 2.18
CA PRO A 191 19.75 2.13 1.36
C PRO A 191 20.45 3.30 2.04
N LEU A 192 21.76 3.34 1.87
CA LEU A 192 22.57 4.49 2.26
C LEU A 192 22.51 5.53 1.14
N THR A 193 21.77 6.60 1.36
CA THR A 193 21.51 7.65 0.36
C THR A 193 22.53 8.79 0.41
N SER A 194 23.42 8.77 1.40
CA SER A 194 24.54 9.73 1.48
C SER A 194 25.69 9.15 2.28
N GLY A 195 26.92 9.54 1.95
CA GLY A 195 28.10 9.07 2.68
C GLY A 195 29.41 9.46 2.04
N TYR A 196 30.49 8.88 2.59
CA TYR A 196 31.88 9.14 2.19
C TYR A 196 32.48 7.95 1.47
N PHE A 197 33.54 8.19 0.67
CA PHE A 197 34.31 7.16 0.01
C PHE A 197 35.68 7.02 0.71
N GLY A 198 36.15 5.75 0.87
CA GLY A 198 37.45 5.42 1.38
C GLY A 198 38.09 4.29 0.59
N PHE A 199 39.29 4.50 0.05
CA PHE A 199 40.13 3.45 -0.50
C PHE A 199 40.97 2.85 0.63
N ARG A 200 40.89 1.53 0.80
CA ARG A 200 41.54 0.86 1.95
C ARG A 200 42.49 -0.25 1.54
N THR A 201 43.65 -0.31 2.21
CA THR A 201 44.61 -1.39 2.07
C THR A 201 45.28 -1.73 3.41
N THR A 202 46.04 -2.82 3.47
CA THR A 202 46.82 -3.23 4.64
C THR A 202 48.05 -4.05 4.21
N LEU A 203 49.20 -3.85 4.84
CA LEU A 203 50.45 -4.52 4.51
C LEU A 203 50.70 -4.52 2.99
N ALA A 204 50.62 -3.36 2.35
CA ALA A 204 50.61 -3.27 0.89
C ALA A 204 51.18 -1.94 0.38
N HIS A 205 51.67 -2.00 -0.87
CA HIS A 205 51.92 -0.87 -1.76
C HIS A 205 50.75 -0.81 -2.76
N ALA A 206 49.87 0.15 -2.58
CA ALA A 206 48.71 0.35 -3.44
C ALA A 206 48.80 1.68 -4.20
N GLU A 207 48.26 1.71 -5.40
CA GLU A 207 48.16 2.94 -6.19
C GLU A 207 46.72 3.15 -6.65
N ILE A 208 46.27 4.42 -6.66
CA ILE A 208 44.96 4.84 -7.14
C ILE A 208 45.09 6.07 -8.04
N ARG A 209 44.32 6.11 -9.14
CA ARG A 209 44.23 7.24 -10.07
C ARG A 209 42.84 7.39 -10.69
N ASN A 210 42.68 8.47 -11.46
CA ASN A 210 41.47 8.75 -12.25
C ASN A 210 40.18 8.73 -11.42
N PHE A 211 40.24 9.09 -10.12
CA PHE A 211 39.06 9.15 -9.27
C PHE A 211 38.11 10.24 -9.76
N ARG A 212 36.85 9.83 -9.97
CA ARG A 212 35.74 10.72 -10.28
C ARG A 212 34.46 10.18 -9.68
N TYR A 213 33.52 11.07 -9.44
CA TYR A 213 32.20 10.68 -8.99
C TYR A 213 31.11 11.58 -9.59
N THR A 214 29.90 11.04 -9.67
CA THR A 214 28.69 11.79 -10.01
C THR A 214 27.64 11.52 -8.95
N CYS A 215 26.91 12.57 -8.59
CA CYS A 215 25.73 12.48 -7.74
C CYS A 215 24.54 13.08 -8.49
N SER A 216 23.42 12.38 -8.49
CA SER A 216 22.17 12.87 -9.05
C SER A 216 21.03 12.65 -8.09
N ASP A 217 20.10 13.59 -8.07
CA ASP A 217 18.81 13.40 -7.42
C ASP A 217 17.78 13.15 -8.53
N PRO A 218 17.28 11.93 -8.68
CA PRO A 218 16.31 11.60 -9.72
C PRO A 218 14.99 12.35 -9.54
N ASP A 219 14.75 12.91 -8.34
CA ASP A 219 13.53 13.64 -8.01
C ASP A 219 13.76 15.18 -8.04
N ASN A 220 14.91 15.65 -8.51
CA ASN A 220 15.23 17.07 -8.59
C ASN A 220 14.22 17.85 -9.47
N ASP A 221 13.67 17.22 -10.50
CA ASP A 221 12.63 17.79 -11.35
C ASP A 221 11.22 17.73 -10.72
N GLY A 222 11.11 17.13 -9.52
CA GLY A 222 9.87 16.95 -8.77
C GLY A 222 9.20 15.60 -9.02
N VAL A 223 8.16 15.34 -8.24
CA VAL A 223 7.35 14.11 -8.31
C VAL A 223 6.33 14.24 -9.43
N ARG A 224 6.43 13.40 -10.43
CA ARG A 224 5.42 13.30 -11.48
C ARG A 224 4.21 12.54 -11.00
N LEU A 225 3.03 13.14 -11.17
CA LEU A 225 1.72 12.58 -10.82
C LEU A 225 0.93 12.32 -12.10
N GLU A 226 0.43 11.11 -12.25
CA GLU A 226 -0.31 10.68 -13.45
C GLU A 226 -1.73 10.23 -13.10
N TRP A 227 -2.64 10.39 -14.06
CA TRP A 227 -3.99 9.89 -13.93
C TRP A 227 -4.01 8.37 -14.05
N ILE A 228 -4.75 7.72 -13.16
CA ILE A 228 -5.02 6.29 -13.28
C ILE A 228 -6.18 6.11 -14.28
N GLY A 229 -5.90 5.44 -15.38
CA GLY A 229 -6.84 5.31 -16.50
C GLY A 229 -6.93 6.55 -17.38
N ASN A 230 -8.12 7.08 -17.56
CA ASN A 230 -8.35 8.23 -18.44
C ASN A 230 -7.93 9.56 -17.80
N LYS A 231 -7.42 10.47 -18.63
CA LYS A 231 -7.16 11.85 -18.19
C LYS A 231 -8.45 12.50 -17.70
N SER A 232 -8.36 13.30 -16.64
CA SER A 232 -9.50 13.88 -15.96
C SER A 232 -9.21 15.30 -15.46
N HIS A 233 -10.11 15.88 -14.69
CA HIS A 233 -9.99 17.18 -14.05
C HIS A 233 -10.91 17.27 -12.82
N GLY A 234 -10.80 18.36 -12.06
CA GLY A 234 -11.61 18.60 -10.86
C GLY A 234 -10.89 18.25 -9.56
N PRO A 235 -11.62 18.14 -8.44
CA PRO A 235 -11.04 17.88 -7.13
C PRO A 235 -10.36 16.51 -7.04
N VAL A 236 -9.14 16.47 -6.46
CA VAL A 236 -8.38 15.25 -6.16
C VAL A 236 -7.73 15.35 -4.79
N THR A 237 -7.58 14.20 -4.13
CA THR A 237 -6.76 14.04 -2.93
C THR A 237 -5.84 12.84 -3.14
N PHE A 238 -4.56 13.00 -2.84
CA PHE A 238 -3.54 11.98 -3.08
C PHE A 238 -2.42 12.05 -2.05
N GLY A 239 -1.72 10.94 -1.85
CA GLY A 239 -0.55 10.87 -1.00
C GLY A 239 0.74 10.66 -1.77
N VAL A 240 1.84 11.20 -1.21
CA VAL A 240 3.19 11.09 -1.77
C VAL A 240 4.15 10.61 -0.68
N PRO A 241 4.91 9.51 -0.90
CA PRO A 241 5.91 9.04 0.04
C PRO A 241 7.23 9.79 -0.10
N TYR A 242 7.97 9.87 1.01
CA TYR A 242 9.30 10.47 1.09
C TYR A 242 10.25 9.54 1.84
N ALA A 243 11.54 9.55 1.48
CA ALA A 243 12.57 8.84 2.21
C ALA A 243 12.85 9.51 3.57
N VAL A 244 13.51 8.79 4.46
CA VAL A 244 13.91 9.30 5.80
C VAL A 244 14.69 10.60 5.65
N GLY A 245 14.29 11.66 6.37
CA GLY A 245 14.92 12.97 6.36
C GLY A 245 14.69 13.82 5.10
N GLU A 246 13.93 13.32 4.10
CA GLU A 246 13.75 14.02 2.82
C GLU A 246 12.76 15.19 2.89
N ALA A 247 11.75 15.10 3.73
CA ALA A 247 10.76 16.16 3.95
C ALA A 247 10.44 16.27 5.46
N ASP A 248 10.33 17.49 5.96
CA ASP A 248 10.02 17.78 7.35
C ASP A 248 8.77 18.69 7.49
N LYS A 249 8.54 19.24 8.69
CA LYS A 249 7.41 20.14 8.95
C LYS A 249 7.57 21.51 8.27
N GLN A 250 8.78 21.89 7.84
CA GLN A 250 9.09 23.19 7.24
C GLN A 250 9.13 23.12 5.72
N THR A 251 9.13 21.90 5.15
CA THR A 251 9.17 21.68 3.71
C THR A 251 7.92 22.28 3.06
N ILE A 252 8.14 23.16 2.09
CA ILE A 252 7.09 23.80 1.30
C ILE A 252 6.95 23.05 -0.03
N PHE A 253 5.72 22.83 -0.45
CA PHE A 253 5.40 22.13 -1.70
C PHE A 253 4.76 23.08 -2.72
N SER A 254 4.99 22.81 -3.99
CA SER A 254 4.41 23.52 -5.13
C SER A 254 3.93 22.49 -6.15
N LEU A 255 2.66 22.56 -6.54
CA LEU A 255 2.06 21.73 -7.56
C LEU A 255 1.89 22.51 -8.84
N THR A 256 2.30 21.95 -9.97
CA THR A 256 2.16 22.55 -11.30
C THR A 256 1.58 21.55 -12.31
N THR A 257 0.80 22.04 -13.27
CA THR A 257 0.36 21.27 -14.43
C THR A 257 1.50 21.06 -15.42
N ASN A 258 1.28 20.15 -16.39
CA ASN A 258 2.22 19.87 -17.49
C ASN A 258 2.57 21.11 -18.35
N ASP A 259 1.70 22.10 -18.42
CA ASP A 259 1.92 23.38 -19.11
C ASP A 259 2.48 24.48 -18.18
N GLY A 260 2.82 24.16 -16.95
CA GLY A 260 3.49 25.04 -15.99
C GLY A 260 2.57 25.97 -15.18
N ARG A 261 1.25 25.79 -15.24
CA ARG A 261 0.31 26.52 -14.37
C ARG A 261 0.47 26.06 -12.93
N GLN A 262 0.57 26.99 -12.00
CA GLN A 262 0.61 26.66 -10.58
C GLN A 262 -0.80 26.39 -10.04
N ILE A 263 -0.92 25.35 -9.20
CA ILE A 263 -2.17 24.92 -8.57
C ILE A 263 -2.06 25.11 -7.07
N ASP A 264 -3.06 25.74 -6.47
CA ASP A 264 -3.16 25.83 -5.01
C ASP A 264 -3.43 24.44 -4.41
N THR A 265 -2.77 24.14 -3.30
CA THR A 265 -2.87 22.84 -2.62
C THR A 265 -2.99 23.00 -1.12
N ASP A 266 -3.80 22.14 -0.50
CA ASP A 266 -3.68 21.82 0.93
C ASP A 266 -2.77 20.63 1.11
N THR A 267 -2.06 20.59 2.25
CA THR A 267 -1.20 19.44 2.57
C THR A 267 -1.21 19.14 4.07
N TRP A 268 -1.14 17.84 4.41
CA TRP A 268 -1.06 17.38 5.80
C TRP A 268 -0.30 16.05 5.90
N ARG A 269 0.21 15.74 7.08
CA ARG A 269 0.97 14.53 7.37
C ARG A 269 0.05 13.32 7.53
N LEU A 270 0.34 12.23 6.79
CA LEU A 270 -0.33 10.93 6.96
C LEU A 270 0.47 9.97 7.84
N ALA A 271 1.80 9.96 7.69
CA ALA A 271 2.69 9.12 8.49
C ALA A 271 4.08 9.76 8.63
N SER A 272 4.80 9.40 9.69
CA SER A 272 6.15 9.87 10.00
C SER A 272 7.12 8.70 10.13
N TRP A 273 8.37 8.94 9.76
CA TRP A 273 9.48 8.07 10.12
C TRP A 273 9.83 8.23 11.62
N ALA A 274 10.62 7.31 12.15
CA ALA A 274 11.03 7.33 13.55
C ALA A 274 11.81 8.60 13.96
N ASP A 275 12.44 9.29 13.02
CA ASP A 275 13.12 10.58 13.23
C ASP A 275 12.18 11.79 13.16
N GLY A 276 10.89 11.59 12.91
CA GLY A 276 9.86 12.61 12.79
C GLY A 276 9.76 13.26 11.39
N SER A 277 10.60 12.87 10.44
CA SER A 277 10.46 13.28 9.03
C SER A 277 9.23 12.64 8.38
N ALA A 278 8.78 13.19 7.25
CA ALA A 278 7.61 12.68 6.54
C ALA A 278 7.89 11.29 5.94
N LYS A 279 7.05 10.30 6.26
CA LYS A 279 6.96 9.04 5.54
C LYS A 279 5.93 9.17 4.42
N TRP A 280 4.76 9.73 4.72
CA TRP A 280 3.70 10.03 3.76
C TRP A 280 3.11 11.41 4.00
N GLN A 281 2.88 12.15 2.93
CA GLN A 281 2.27 13.47 2.93
C GLN A 281 1.08 13.49 1.99
N ALA A 282 -0.08 13.94 2.47
CA ALA A 282 -1.28 14.12 1.66
C ALA A 282 -1.32 15.51 1.03
N PHE A 283 -1.99 15.56 -0.12
CA PHE A 283 -2.27 16.78 -0.87
C PHE A 283 -3.70 16.76 -1.37
N SER A 284 -4.36 17.92 -1.37
CA SER A 284 -5.66 18.14 -1.98
C SER A 284 -5.60 19.34 -2.90
N ALA A 285 -6.16 19.18 -4.10
CA ALA A 285 -6.13 20.22 -5.15
C ALA A 285 -7.35 20.11 -6.07
N VAL A 286 -7.64 21.21 -6.81
CA VAL A 286 -8.61 21.19 -7.93
C VAL A 286 -7.80 21.29 -9.23
N ILE A 287 -7.80 20.22 -10.01
CA ILE A 287 -6.99 20.13 -11.23
C ILE A 287 -7.78 20.71 -12.42
N PRO A 288 -7.22 21.69 -13.15
CA PRO A 288 -7.91 22.32 -14.28
C PRO A 288 -8.09 21.34 -15.45
N GLN A 289 -9.14 21.55 -16.24
CA GLN A 289 -9.38 20.82 -17.48
C GLN A 289 -8.20 20.93 -18.45
N GLY A 290 -7.90 19.86 -19.17
CA GLY A 290 -6.80 19.79 -20.14
C GLY A 290 -5.43 19.50 -19.52
N THR A 291 -5.39 19.10 -18.24
CA THR A 291 -4.16 18.71 -17.57
C THR A 291 -3.83 17.24 -17.86
N ASP A 292 -2.69 17.00 -18.48
CA ASP A 292 -2.24 15.64 -18.79
C ASP A 292 -1.60 14.94 -17.59
N TYR A 293 -0.80 15.67 -16.82
CA TYR A 293 -0.13 15.24 -15.59
C TYR A 293 0.22 16.46 -14.74
N CYS A 294 0.56 16.23 -13.49
CA CYS A 294 1.06 17.26 -12.59
C CYS A 294 2.49 16.95 -12.12
N VAL A 295 3.20 18.00 -11.66
CA VAL A 295 4.51 17.85 -11.03
C VAL A 295 4.51 18.55 -9.68
N LEU A 296 4.78 17.78 -8.62
CA LEU A 296 4.90 18.26 -7.26
C LEU A 296 6.38 18.47 -6.92
N ARG A 297 6.76 19.68 -6.48
CA ARG A 297 8.14 20.05 -6.13
C ARG A 297 8.26 20.49 -4.68
N LYS A 298 9.38 20.15 -4.05
CA LYS A 298 9.82 20.75 -2.78
C LYS A 298 10.46 22.12 -3.09
N THR A 299 10.18 23.13 -2.28
CA THR A 299 10.77 24.47 -2.43
C THR A 299 11.32 24.95 -1.10
N ASP A 300 12.57 25.44 -1.11
CA ASP A 300 13.27 25.94 0.12
C ASP A 300 12.90 27.38 0.49
N LYS A 301 12.09 28.05 -0.29
CA LYS A 301 11.73 29.45 -0.07
C LYS A 301 10.23 29.65 -0.23
N LYS A 302 9.62 30.41 0.69
CA LYS A 302 8.35 31.10 0.37
C LYS A 302 8.56 31.77 -0.98
N ILE A 303 7.87 31.30 -1.99
CA ILE A 303 7.88 31.96 -3.31
C ILE A 303 7.33 33.34 -3.04
N GLY A 304 8.24 34.31 -2.89
CA GLY A 304 7.85 35.69 -2.79
C GLY A 304 7.04 35.99 -4.03
N THR A 305 5.86 36.54 -3.86
CA THR A 305 5.01 37.04 -4.95
C THR A 305 5.83 38.02 -5.76
N LYS A 306 6.59 37.51 -6.75
CA LYS A 306 7.09 38.37 -7.82
C LYS A 306 5.84 38.87 -8.54
N LYS A 307 5.53 40.16 -8.38
CA LYS A 307 4.61 40.88 -9.24
C LYS A 307 5.00 40.55 -10.70
N GLY A 308 4.22 39.74 -11.39
CA GLY A 308 4.48 39.38 -12.79
C GLY A 308 4.17 37.93 -13.21
N ARG A 309 3.86 36.98 -12.30
CA ARG A 309 3.22 35.74 -12.71
C ARG A 309 1.74 35.83 -12.44
N GLN A 310 0.94 35.80 -13.49
CA GLN A 310 -0.50 35.62 -13.37
C GLN A 310 -0.80 34.36 -12.58
N SER A 311 -1.01 34.48 -11.26
CA SER A 311 -1.90 33.55 -10.57
C SER A 311 -3.25 33.76 -11.24
N ILE A 312 -3.89 32.74 -11.70
CA ILE A 312 -5.29 32.78 -12.05
C ILE A 312 -6.02 33.11 -10.73
N ARG A 313 -6.15 34.42 -10.42
CA ARG A 313 -7.18 34.95 -9.56
C ARG A 313 -8.43 34.96 -10.40
N GLU A 314 -9.05 33.83 -10.55
CA GLU A 314 -10.46 33.81 -10.87
C GLU A 314 -11.22 34.21 -9.61
N GLU A 315 -12.04 35.26 -9.76
CA GLU A 315 -12.83 35.89 -8.71
C GLU A 315 -13.97 35.02 -8.16
N ASN A 316 -13.95 33.69 -8.38
CA ASN A 316 -14.96 32.78 -7.82
C ASN A 316 -14.43 32.12 -6.55
N GLU A 317 -14.76 32.73 -5.42
CA GLU A 317 -14.60 32.12 -4.07
C GLU A 317 -15.70 31.08 -3.74
N GLU A 318 -16.40 30.57 -4.75
CA GLU A 318 -17.47 29.57 -4.55
C GLU A 318 -16.91 28.26 -4.04
N TRP A 319 -17.54 27.76 -2.98
CA TRP A 319 -17.35 26.41 -2.45
C TRP A 319 -18.56 25.57 -2.87
N GLY A 320 -18.32 24.28 -3.12
CA GLY A 320 -19.42 23.36 -3.29
C GLY A 320 -20.36 23.37 -2.07
N GLU A 321 -21.66 23.42 -2.31
CA GLU A 321 -22.68 23.43 -1.27
C GLU A 321 -23.39 22.08 -1.18
N ILE A 322 -23.55 21.59 0.06
CA ILE A 322 -24.34 20.39 0.32
C ILE A 322 -25.81 20.79 0.32
N PRO A 323 -26.64 20.28 -0.59
CA PRO A 323 -28.06 20.54 -0.52
C PRO A 323 -28.65 20.07 0.83
N PRO A 324 -29.69 20.73 1.34
CA PRO A 324 -30.32 20.27 2.57
C PRO A 324 -30.74 18.80 2.45
N PHE A 325 -30.37 17.98 3.44
CA PHE A 325 -30.58 16.55 3.40
C PHE A 325 -31.08 15.98 4.71
N TYR A 326 -31.62 14.76 4.65
CA TYR A 326 -31.89 13.90 5.79
C TYR A 326 -31.65 12.43 5.41
N LEU A 327 -31.50 11.59 6.42
CA LEU A 327 -31.18 10.17 6.25
C LEU A 327 -32.33 9.31 6.74
N THR A 328 -32.59 8.17 6.10
CA THR A 328 -33.50 7.15 6.59
C THR A 328 -32.87 5.78 6.64
N LEU A 329 -33.25 5.00 7.65
CA LEU A 329 -32.90 3.59 7.82
C LEU A 329 -34.18 2.84 8.19
N ASN A 330 -34.53 1.82 7.42
CA ASN A 330 -35.77 1.06 7.61
C ASN A 330 -37.04 1.95 7.70
N ASN A 331 -37.13 2.98 6.84
CA ASN A 331 -38.18 3.99 6.80
C ASN A 331 -38.26 4.89 8.06
N LYS A 332 -37.25 4.90 8.92
CA LYS A 332 -37.18 5.81 10.08
C LYS A 332 -36.10 6.85 9.84
N VAL A 333 -36.38 8.11 10.17
CA VAL A 333 -35.38 9.18 10.06
C VAL A 333 -34.23 8.91 11.03
N MET A 334 -33.03 8.91 10.52
CA MET A 334 -31.82 8.84 11.33
C MET A 334 -31.37 10.25 11.72
N PRO A 335 -31.36 10.61 13.00
CA PRO A 335 -30.89 11.92 13.40
C PRO A 335 -29.35 12.05 13.23
N VAL A 336 -28.90 13.18 12.72
CA VAL A 336 -27.50 13.60 12.84
C VAL A 336 -27.32 14.15 14.24
N GLU A 337 -26.58 13.46 15.10
CA GLU A 337 -26.42 13.81 16.50
C GLU A 337 -25.25 14.80 16.71
N LYS A 338 -24.22 14.69 15.88
CA LYS A 338 -23.03 15.53 15.94
C LYS A 338 -22.59 15.97 14.55
N GLN A 339 -22.23 17.25 14.43
CA GLN A 339 -21.58 17.81 13.26
C GLN A 339 -20.28 18.51 13.70
N GLU A 340 -19.19 18.23 13.00
CA GLU A 340 -17.91 18.87 13.26
C GLU A 340 -17.12 19.13 11.97
N THR A 341 -16.22 20.11 12.00
CA THR A 341 -15.28 20.35 10.91
C THR A 341 -13.96 19.66 11.25
N GLU A 342 -13.69 18.54 10.61
CA GLU A 342 -12.45 17.77 10.84
C GLU A 342 -11.22 18.44 10.20
N ARG A 343 -11.41 19.09 9.04
CA ARG A 343 -10.34 19.81 8.36
C ARG A 343 -10.88 21.05 7.66
N GLN A 344 -10.12 22.16 7.78
CA GLN A 344 -10.40 23.39 7.04
C GLN A 344 -9.09 23.90 6.42
N GLY A 345 -8.93 23.63 5.13
CA GLY A 345 -7.81 24.09 4.34
C GLY A 345 -8.16 25.34 3.51
N LYS A 346 -7.21 25.74 2.67
CA LYS A 346 -7.39 26.83 1.68
C LYS A 346 -8.15 26.35 0.45
N VAL A 347 -8.00 25.07 0.10
CA VAL A 347 -8.53 24.45 -1.11
C VAL A 347 -9.65 23.47 -0.78
N SER A 348 -9.58 22.78 0.34
CA SER A 348 -10.53 21.74 0.71
C SER A 348 -11.05 21.90 2.14
N ARG A 349 -12.30 21.54 2.37
CA ARG A 349 -12.94 21.45 3.68
C ARG A 349 -13.56 20.08 3.87
N LEU A 350 -13.51 19.60 5.11
CA LEU A 350 -14.09 18.31 5.49
C LEU A 350 -15.01 18.49 6.70
N HIS A 351 -16.27 18.16 6.49
CA HIS A 351 -17.29 18.11 7.54
C HIS A 351 -17.66 16.67 7.85
N LYS A 352 -17.70 16.33 9.13
CA LYS A 352 -18.14 15.04 9.62
C LYS A 352 -19.47 15.16 10.32
N TYR A 353 -20.36 14.24 9.99
CA TYR A 353 -21.67 14.06 10.59
C TYR A 353 -21.72 12.67 11.20
N SER A 354 -22.16 12.54 12.43
CA SER A 354 -22.27 11.24 13.08
C SER A 354 -23.59 11.13 13.84
N GLY A 355 -24.07 9.93 13.93
CA GLY A 355 -25.27 9.53 14.65
C GLY A 355 -25.28 8.03 14.82
N ARG A 356 -26.32 7.50 15.44
CA ARG A 356 -26.48 6.05 15.57
C ARG A 356 -26.50 5.40 14.19
N ASN A 357 -25.76 4.33 14.00
CA ASN A 357 -25.60 3.59 12.73
C ASN A 357 -24.97 4.39 11.58
N CYS A 358 -24.49 5.61 11.78
CA CYS A 358 -24.04 6.45 10.69
C CYS A 358 -22.80 7.27 11.00
N VAL A 359 -21.85 7.22 10.10
CA VAL A 359 -20.78 8.22 9.97
C VAL A 359 -20.77 8.72 8.54
N MET A 360 -20.91 10.04 8.34
CA MET A 360 -20.90 10.65 7.02
C MET A 360 -19.86 11.78 6.96
N ARG A 361 -19.08 11.83 5.89
CA ARG A 361 -18.13 12.90 5.60
C ARG A 361 -18.46 13.59 4.31
N ALA A 362 -18.44 14.91 4.32
CA ALA A 362 -18.65 15.73 3.12
C ALA A 362 -17.41 16.59 2.85
N TYR A 363 -16.86 16.43 1.66
CA TYR A 363 -15.71 17.14 1.15
C TYR A 363 -16.18 18.21 0.19
N THR A 364 -15.75 19.44 0.41
CA THR A 364 -16.03 20.59 -0.47
C THR A 364 -14.72 21.24 -0.88
N TYR A 365 -14.70 21.85 -2.07
CA TYR A 365 -13.50 22.38 -2.67
C TYR A 365 -13.70 23.80 -3.16
N LYS A 366 -12.70 24.67 -2.97
CA LYS A 366 -12.72 26.05 -3.46
C LYS A 366 -12.59 26.07 -4.98
N GLY A 367 -13.48 26.76 -5.66
CA GLY A 367 -13.51 26.87 -7.12
C GLY A 367 -14.14 25.67 -7.83
N SER A 368 -14.78 24.76 -7.09
CA SER A 368 -15.58 23.66 -7.64
C SER A 368 -16.94 23.57 -6.95
N LYS A 369 -17.98 23.25 -7.74
CA LYS A 369 -19.33 22.98 -7.21
C LYS A 369 -19.48 21.54 -6.73
N GLU A 370 -18.49 20.69 -6.97
CA GLU A 370 -18.53 19.30 -6.56
C GLU A 370 -18.47 19.16 -5.04
N VAL A 371 -19.33 18.29 -4.52
CA VAL A 371 -19.27 17.79 -3.15
C VAL A 371 -19.13 16.26 -3.20
N LYS A 372 -18.10 15.72 -2.58
CA LYS A 372 -17.96 14.27 -2.35
C LYS A 372 -18.50 13.94 -0.97
N ILE A 373 -19.43 12.99 -0.90
CA ILE A 373 -20.02 12.50 0.35
C ILE A 373 -19.62 11.04 0.51
N VAL A 374 -19.05 10.70 1.66
CA VAL A 374 -18.70 9.32 2.05
C VAL A 374 -19.58 8.96 3.24
N HIS A 375 -20.53 8.06 3.03
CA HIS A 375 -21.48 7.59 4.05
C HIS A 375 -21.14 6.16 4.47
N THR A 376 -21.00 5.92 5.77
CA THR A 376 -20.78 4.59 6.36
C THR A 376 -21.99 4.21 7.22
N LEU A 377 -22.63 3.10 6.89
CA LEU A 377 -23.55 2.38 7.76
C LEU A 377 -22.74 1.50 8.71
N ILE A 378 -23.05 1.53 10.02
CA ILE A 378 -22.55 0.57 11.01
C ILE A 378 -23.74 -0.21 11.55
N VAL A 379 -23.64 -1.53 11.52
CA VAL A 379 -24.72 -2.43 11.97
C VAL A 379 -24.65 -2.55 13.50
N ASP A 380 -25.60 -1.93 14.20
CA ASP A 380 -25.74 -2.09 15.64
C ASP A 380 -26.53 -3.35 16.03
N SER A 381 -26.69 -3.61 17.32
CA SER A 381 -27.42 -4.76 17.84
C SER A 381 -28.89 -4.80 17.41
N SER A 382 -29.55 -3.62 17.26
CA SER A 382 -30.94 -3.54 16.82
C SER A 382 -31.05 -3.90 15.35
N LEU A 383 -30.23 -3.28 14.50
CA LEU A 383 -30.24 -3.52 13.06
C LEU A 383 -29.86 -4.98 12.74
N ASN A 384 -28.88 -5.54 13.47
CA ASN A 384 -28.53 -6.95 13.37
C ASN A 384 -29.72 -7.90 13.59
N THR A 385 -30.66 -7.51 14.45
CA THR A 385 -31.87 -8.29 14.74
C THR A 385 -33.03 -8.00 13.77
N GLU A 386 -33.23 -6.71 13.42
CA GLU A 386 -34.34 -6.26 12.58
C GLU A 386 -34.16 -6.53 11.09
N GLY A 387 -32.86 -6.66 10.65
CA GLY A 387 -32.51 -6.72 9.24
C GLY A 387 -32.49 -5.35 8.56
N LEU A 388 -31.99 -5.31 7.33
CA LEU A 388 -31.90 -4.10 6.50
C LEU A 388 -32.98 -4.13 5.43
N ARG A 389 -33.87 -3.15 5.43
CA ARG A 389 -34.94 -3.01 4.45
C ARG A 389 -34.72 -1.83 3.52
N GLU A 390 -34.12 -0.77 4.03
CA GLU A 390 -33.84 0.46 3.28
C GLU A 390 -32.76 1.25 3.97
N LEU A 391 -31.92 1.89 3.15
CA LEU A 391 -30.94 2.90 3.59
C LEU A 391 -30.92 3.99 2.53
N SER A 392 -31.32 5.21 2.88
CA SER A 392 -31.42 6.30 1.89
C SER A 392 -30.93 7.64 2.42
N ILE A 393 -30.45 8.46 1.48
CA ILE A 393 -30.13 9.88 1.68
C ILE A 393 -31.08 10.68 0.80
N HIS A 394 -31.79 11.64 1.40
CA HIS A 394 -32.79 12.47 0.75
C HIS A 394 -32.28 13.91 0.65
N PHE A 395 -32.18 14.43 -0.57
CA PHE A 395 -31.73 15.80 -0.82
C PHE A 395 -32.90 16.67 -1.30
N LYS A 396 -33.00 17.89 -0.79
CA LYS A 396 -33.95 18.90 -1.24
C LYS A 396 -33.35 19.75 -2.34
N VAL A 397 -33.93 19.71 -3.53
CA VAL A 397 -33.45 20.47 -4.71
C VAL A 397 -34.50 21.51 -5.06
N PRO A 398 -34.21 22.82 -4.95
CA PRO A 398 -35.12 23.88 -5.38
C PRO A 398 -35.42 23.79 -6.88
N MET A 399 -36.66 23.95 -7.26
CA MET A 399 -37.12 23.93 -8.64
C MET A 399 -37.71 25.30 -9.02
N HIS A 400 -37.23 25.87 -10.12
CA HIS A 400 -37.60 27.20 -10.56
C HIS A 400 -38.27 27.17 -11.94
N GLY A 401 -38.79 28.30 -12.35
CA GLY A 401 -39.35 28.46 -13.69
C GLY A 401 -40.54 27.56 -13.96
N GLU A 402 -40.91 27.53 -15.24
CA GLU A 402 -42.12 26.89 -15.70
C GLU A 402 -41.96 25.36 -15.87
N ALA A 403 -43.00 24.58 -15.53
CA ALA A 403 -42.95 23.14 -15.52
C ALA A 403 -42.50 22.51 -16.86
N TYR A 404 -42.86 23.14 -17.99
CA TYR A 404 -42.43 22.62 -19.32
C TYR A 404 -40.96 22.73 -19.61
N LYS A 405 -40.19 23.45 -18.78
CA LYS A 405 -38.73 23.57 -18.86
C LYS A 405 -38.01 22.69 -17.87
N ARG A 406 -38.73 22.03 -16.98
CA ARG A 406 -38.17 21.13 -15.95
C ARG A 406 -37.94 19.73 -16.52
N TYR A 407 -36.88 19.09 -16.07
CA TYR A 407 -36.50 17.76 -16.53
C TYR A 407 -35.80 16.95 -15.46
N VAL A 408 -35.85 15.61 -15.60
CA VAL A 408 -35.02 14.65 -14.90
C VAL A 408 -34.27 13.82 -15.94
N ALA A 409 -32.97 13.74 -15.85
CA ALA A 409 -32.11 12.99 -16.78
C ALA A 409 -31.36 11.90 -16.00
N PHE A 410 -31.32 10.70 -16.55
CA PHE A 410 -30.57 9.57 -15.99
C PHE A 410 -29.44 9.19 -16.94
N ASP A 411 -28.24 8.92 -16.40
CA ASP A 411 -27.04 8.46 -17.11
C ASP A 411 -26.68 9.33 -18.33
N ASP A 412 -26.78 10.67 -18.22
CA ASP A 412 -26.47 11.69 -19.22
C ASP A 412 -27.15 11.55 -20.59
N ARG A 413 -27.97 10.51 -20.81
CA ARG A 413 -28.45 10.17 -22.15
C ARG A 413 -29.98 10.19 -22.28
N ARG A 414 -30.71 10.27 -21.19
CA ARG A 414 -32.18 10.03 -21.20
C ARG A 414 -32.92 11.06 -20.35
N SER A 415 -33.09 12.25 -20.95
CA SER A 415 -33.84 13.32 -20.34
C SER A 415 -35.37 13.11 -20.49
N MET A 416 -36.10 13.24 -19.39
CA MET A 416 -37.56 13.19 -19.33
C MET A 416 -38.10 14.54 -18.89
N SER A 417 -38.92 15.15 -19.73
CA SER A 417 -39.61 16.39 -19.37
C SER A 417 -40.68 16.13 -18.30
N VAL A 418 -40.79 17.00 -17.34
CA VAL A 418 -41.87 16.99 -16.31
C VAL A 418 -43.23 17.21 -16.98
N GLN A 419 -43.32 18.06 -17.97
CA GLN A 419 -44.51 18.25 -18.78
C GLN A 419 -44.41 17.48 -20.11
N PRO A 420 -45.44 16.73 -20.54
CA PRO A 420 -45.47 16.04 -21.83
C PRO A 420 -45.24 17.03 -22.98
N LEU A 421 -44.47 16.61 -23.98
CA LEU A 421 -44.29 17.36 -25.20
C LEU A 421 -45.60 17.39 -25.99
N ILE A 422 -46.34 18.45 -25.88
CA ILE A 422 -47.45 18.76 -26.82
C ILE A 422 -46.78 19.30 -28.09
N ALA A 423 -47.25 18.84 -29.27
CA ALA A 423 -46.65 19.16 -30.56
C ALA A 423 -46.01 20.51 -30.63
N ARG A 424 -44.67 20.56 -30.61
CA ARG A 424 -43.84 21.80 -30.53
C ARG A 424 -43.92 22.70 -31.77
N ARG A 425 -44.79 22.39 -32.74
CA ARG A 425 -44.87 23.22 -33.93
C ARG A 425 -45.59 24.52 -33.59
N LYS A 426 -44.84 25.55 -33.27
CA LYS A 426 -45.28 26.95 -33.24
C LYS A 426 -46.22 27.38 -32.11
N ILE A 427 -46.05 26.90 -30.89
CA ILE A 427 -46.71 27.54 -29.75
C ILE A 427 -45.85 28.67 -29.26
N ASP A 428 -46.21 29.89 -29.53
CA ASP A 428 -45.63 31.07 -28.89
C ASP A 428 -46.23 31.19 -27.49
N MET A 429 -45.49 30.73 -26.50
CA MET A 429 -45.90 30.72 -25.09
C MET A 429 -46.14 32.12 -24.54
N GLN A 430 -45.48 33.15 -25.10
CA GLN A 430 -45.66 34.56 -24.70
C GLN A 430 -46.97 35.16 -25.26
N ALA A 431 -47.42 34.67 -26.38
CA ALA A 431 -48.66 35.12 -27.02
C ALA A 431 -49.91 34.33 -26.56
N MET A 432 -49.79 33.34 -25.69
CA MET A 432 -50.96 32.59 -25.18
C MET A 432 -51.81 33.41 -24.22
N ASP A 433 -53.12 33.29 -24.41
CA ASP A 433 -54.04 33.78 -23.39
C ASP A 433 -54.00 32.97 -22.09
N SER A 434 -54.52 33.55 -20.99
CA SER A 434 -54.45 32.94 -19.65
C SER A 434 -55.22 31.64 -19.54
N VAL A 435 -56.27 31.45 -20.32
CA VAL A 435 -57.12 30.24 -20.30
C VAL A 435 -56.36 29.08 -20.94
N THR A 436 -55.78 29.32 -22.13
CA THR A 436 -54.99 28.32 -22.84
C THR A 436 -53.75 27.91 -22.01
N ARG A 437 -53.11 28.86 -21.34
CA ARG A 437 -52.00 28.61 -20.44
C ARG A 437 -52.39 27.78 -19.27
N SER A 438 -53.54 28.07 -18.61
CA SER A 438 -54.13 27.29 -17.51
C SER A 438 -54.51 25.87 -17.94
N MET A 439 -55.02 25.72 -19.16
CA MET A 439 -55.34 24.40 -19.72
C MET A 439 -54.04 23.57 -19.94
N LEU A 440 -52.98 24.21 -20.44
CA LEU A 440 -51.69 23.54 -20.57
C LEU A 440 -51.05 23.14 -19.23
N ASP A 441 -51.22 23.99 -18.21
CA ASP A 441 -50.79 23.70 -16.84
C ASP A 441 -51.55 22.54 -16.19
N ASN A 442 -52.76 22.25 -16.65
CA ASN A 442 -53.57 21.12 -16.19
C ASN A 442 -53.39 19.83 -17.00
N ILE A 443 -52.58 19.81 -18.06
CA ILE A 443 -52.22 18.56 -18.74
C ILE A 443 -51.40 17.68 -17.79
N ALA A 444 -51.61 16.37 -17.86
CA ALA A 444 -50.89 15.42 -17.02
C ALA A 444 -49.39 15.70 -17.02
N GLN A 445 -48.88 16.09 -15.86
CA GLN A 445 -47.44 16.38 -15.63
C GLN A 445 -46.84 15.24 -14.82
N TRP A 446 -45.60 14.90 -15.18
CA TRP A 446 -44.86 13.86 -14.47
C TRP A 446 -44.25 14.48 -13.21
N ASP A 447 -44.49 13.85 -12.05
CA ASP A 447 -44.03 14.36 -10.77
C ASP A 447 -42.95 13.49 -10.11
N GLY A 448 -42.98 12.18 -10.39
CA GLY A 448 -42.05 11.20 -9.86
C GLY A 448 -41.31 10.45 -10.95
N PHE A 449 -40.01 10.21 -10.72
CA PHE A 449 -39.13 9.44 -11.61
C PHE A 449 -38.25 8.52 -10.75
N ARG A 450 -38.01 7.29 -11.21
CA ARG A 450 -37.21 6.33 -10.48
C ARG A 450 -36.32 5.50 -11.41
N LEU A 451 -35.06 5.41 -11.09
CA LEU A 451 -34.06 4.46 -11.62
C LEU A 451 -33.83 3.39 -10.55
N SER A 452 -34.03 2.12 -10.86
CA SER A 452 -33.79 1.00 -9.95
C SER A 452 -32.85 -0.02 -10.58
N GLN A 453 -31.81 -0.43 -9.85
CA GLN A 453 -30.86 -1.49 -10.18
C GLN A 453 -30.99 -2.56 -9.09
N LEU A 454 -31.85 -3.58 -9.33
CA LEU A 454 -32.16 -4.61 -8.32
C LEU A 454 -31.39 -5.92 -8.54
N SER A 455 -30.63 -5.99 -9.62
CA SER A 455 -29.74 -7.09 -9.94
C SER A 455 -28.50 -6.57 -10.65
N PRO A 456 -27.38 -7.33 -10.75
CA PRO A 456 -26.14 -6.83 -11.38
C PRO A 456 -26.32 -6.50 -12.87
N ASN A 457 -27.30 -7.08 -13.55
CA ASN A 457 -27.54 -6.95 -14.99
C ASN A 457 -28.99 -6.55 -15.34
N GLY A 458 -29.63 -5.77 -14.48
CA GLY A 458 -30.99 -5.35 -14.74
C GLY A 458 -31.35 -4.04 -14.07
N HIS A 459 -31.50 -2.95 -14.85
CA HIS A 459 -32.07 -1.71 -14.36
C HIS A 459 -33.36 -1.35 -15.07
N SER A 460 -34.20 -0.58 -14.39
CA SER A 460 -35.43 -0.02 -14.95
C SER A 460 -35.59 1.45 -14.60
N ILE A 461 -36.09 2.25 -15.55
CA ILE A 461 -36.49 3.63 -15.33
C ILE A 461 -38.02 3.71 -15.43
N ARG A 462 -38.63 4.31 -14.41
CA ARG A 462 -40.09 4.44 -14.27
C ARG A 462 -40.48 5.88 -13.95
N LYS A 463 -41.75 6.26 -14.27
CA LYS A 463 -42.27 7.58 -13.93
C LYS A 463 -43.71 7.50 -13.47
N ARG A 464 -44.19 8.52 -12.74
CA ARG A 464 -45.57 8.66 -12.26
C ARG A 464 -46.02 10.11 -12.21
N THR A 465 -47.29 10.36 -12.19
CA THR A 465 -47.89 11.70 -12.24
C THR A 465 -48.11 12.34 -10.88
N TYR A 466 -48.32 11.54 -9.82
CA TYR A 466 -48.47 11.98 -8.43
C TYR A 466 -48.01 10.85 -7.47
N PRO A 467 -47.77 11.12 -6.19
CA PRO A 467 -47.20 10.16 -5.26
C PRO A 467 -47.90 8.79 -5.17
N ASP A 468 -49.24 8.77 -5.23
CA ASP A 468 -50.01 7.53 -5.14
C ASP A 468 -50.36 6.93 -6.51
N ALA A 469 -49.93 7.51 -7.61
CA ALA A 469 -50.11 6.96 -8.95
C ALA A 469 -49.24 5.72 -9.20
N PRO A 470 -49.76 4.77 -10.00
CA PRO A 470 -48.93 3.63 -10.41
C PRO A 470 -47.71 4.08 -11.17
N TRP A 471 -46.59 3.37 -10.98
CA TRP A 471 -45.37 3.54 -11.73
C TRP A 471 -45.56 3.00 -13.16
N ILE A 472 -45.12 3.78 -14.15
CA ILE A 472 -45.15 3.42 -15.57
C ILE A 472 -43.72 3.15 -16.01
N GLY A 473 -43.42 1.95 -16.46
CA GLY A 473 -42.11 1.59 -17.03
C GLY A 473 -41.84 2.35 -18.34
N THR A 474 -40.64 2.89 -18.47
CA THR A 474 -40.24 3.64 -19.67
C THR A 474 -39.06 3.03 -20.36
N ILE A 475 -38.08 2.54 -19.60
CA ILE A 475 -36.80 2.05 -20.09
C ILE A 475 -36.35 0.89 -19.21
N GLU A 476 -35.80 -0.13 -19.87
CA GLU A 476 -35.08 -1.23 -19.23
C GLU A 476 -33.69 -1.34 -19.85
N GLY A 477 -32.71 -1.79 -19.08
CA GLY A 477 -31.33 -1.97 -19.52
C GLY A 477 -30.55 -2.88 -18.57
N GLN A 478 -29.27 -3.09 -18.84
CA GLN A 478 -28.44 -3.97 -18.03
C GLN A 478 -27.87 -3.24 -16.82
N ARG A 479 -26.97 -2.28 -17.01
CA ARG A 479 -26.21 -1.59 -15.96
C ARG A 479 -26.37 -0.09 -16.11
N SER A 480 -26.63 0.59 -15.01
CA SER A 480 -26.68 2.05 -14.94
C SER A 480 -25.46 2.57 -14.21
N GLU A 481 -24.96 3.73 -14.63
CA GLU A 481 -23.87 4.44 -13.94
C GLU A 481 -24.30 5.14 -12.65
N GLY A 482 -25.61 5.15 -12.37
CA GLY A 482 -26.17 5.74 -11.15
C GLY A 482 -26.09 7.25 -11.10
N VAL A 483 -26.30 7.90 -12.22
CA VAL A 483 -26.30 9.37 -12.35
C VAL A 483 -27.71 9.89 -12.56
N VAL A 484 -28.08 10.95 -11.83
CA VAL A 484 -29.33 11.69 -12.05
C VAL A 484 -29.07 13.19 -12.06
N THR A 485 -29.62 13.88 -13.03
CA THR A 485 -29.67 15.34 -13.07
C THR A 485 -31.10 15.79 -12.96
N VAL A 486 -31.38 16.67 -12.00
CA VAL A 486 -32.67 17.37 -11.84
C VAL A 486 -32.44 18.82 -12.20
N GLY A 487 -33.17 19.35 -13.17
CA GLY A 487 -32.91 20.67 -13.69
C GLY A 487 -34.16 21.40 -14.19
N ASP A 488 -33.96 22.70 -14.37
CA ASP A 488 -34.97 23.63 -14.92
C ASP A 488 -34.29 24.66 -15.86
N SER A 489 -34.94 25.81 -16.10
CA SER A 489 -34.38 26.87 -16.92
C SER A 489 -33.33 27.76 -16.24
N VAL A 490 -33.15 27.61 -14.93
CA VAL A 490 -32.29 28.47 -14.10
C VAL A 490 -31.05 27.71 -13.63
N ALA A 491 -31.27 26.46 -13.11
CA ALA A 491 -30.22 25.66 -12.50
C ALA A 491 -30.46 24.15 -12.70
N SER A 492 -29.39 23.38 -12.48
CA SER A 492 -29.49 21.92 -12.38
C SER A 492 -28.58 21.42 -11.26
N THR A 493 -28.99 20.31 -10.63
CA THR A 493 -28.20 19.59 -9.65
C THR A 493 -28.04 18.16 -10.12
N THR A 494 -26.81 17.68 -10.18
CA THR A 494 -26.47 16.31 -10.57
C THR A 494 -26.03 15.53 -9.35
N PHE A 495 -26.51 14.30 -9.23
CA PHE A 495 -26.07 13.33 -8.23
C PHE A 495 -25.50 12.09 -8.92
N ARG A 496 -24.44 11.55 -8.38
CA ARG A 496 -23.84 10.27 -8.81
C ARG A 496 -23.58 9.39 -7.59
N MET A 497 -24.03 8.15 -7.64
CA MET A 497 -23.67 7.11 -6.71
C MET A 497 -22.53 6.29 -7.31
N LYS A 498 -21.34 6.29 -6.66
CA LYS A 498 -20.22 5.44 -7.09
C LYS A 498 -20.59 3.97 -6.92
N ASP A 499 -20.14 3.12 -7.87
CA ASP A 499 -20.39 1.67 -7.87
C ASP A 499 -21.88 1.29 -7.75
N PHE A 500 -22.75 2.06 -8.44
CA PHE A 500 -24.21 1.94 -8.33
C PHE A 500 -24.73 0.54 -8.67
N TRP A 501 -24.36 0.00 -9.83
CA TRP A 501 -24.81 -1.32 -10.26
C TRP A 501 -24.07 -2.46 -9.55
N GLN A 502 -22.78 -2.23 -9.18
CA GLN A 502 -21.97 -3.20 -8.45
C GLN A 502 -22.51 -3.43 -7.04
N SER A 503 -23.02 -2.37 -6.41
CA SER A 503 -23.54 -2.39 -5.03
C SER A 503 -25.06 -2.60 -4.97
N TYR A 504 -25.65 -3.23 -6.00
CA TYR A 504 -27.09 -3.50 -5.97
C TYR A 504 -27.51 -4.20 -4.65
N PRO A 505 -28.78 -4.05 -4.22
CA PRO A 505 -29.89 -3.33 -4.81
C PRO A 505 -29.84 -1.83 -4.49
N SER A 506 -29.74 -1.01 -5.51
CA SER A 506 -29.66 0.45 -5.40
C SER A 506 -30.78 1.12 -6.20
N SER A 507 -31.22 2.32 -5.78
CA SER A 507 -32.17 3.11 -6.57
C SER A 507 -31.96 4.62 -6.39
N ILE A 508 -32.39 5.37 -7.38
CA ILE A 508 -32.46 6.83 -7.35
C ILE A 508 -33.91 7.25 -7.68
N GLN A 509 -34.55 7.98 -6.79
CA GLN A 509 -35.88 8.45 -6.98
C GLN A 509 -35.94 9.97 -6.91
N VAL A 510 -36.77 10.59 -7.76
CA VAL A 510 -37.07 12.02 -7.74
C VAL A 510 -38.55 12.15 -7.57
N ASP A 511 -39.00 12.84 -6.53
CA ASP A 511 -40.43 13.16 -6.30
C ASP A 511 -40.60 14.66 -6.18
N GLY A 512 -41.82 15.16 -6.49
CA GLY A 512 -42.17 16.57 -6.37
C GLY A 512 -41.51 17.45 -7.45
N ALA A 513 -41.09 16.89 -8.59
CA ALA A 513 -40.48 17.66 -9.68
C ALA A 513 -41.39 18.78 -10.27
N ARG A 514 -42.72 18.68 -10.06
CA ARG A 514 -43.71 19.71 -10.39
C ARG A 514 -43.73 20.88 -9.41
N GLY A 515 -43.40 20.61 -8.14
CA GLY A 515 -43.45 21.57 -7.04
C GLY A 515 -42.26 22.53 -7.03
N ASP A 516 -42.18 23.38 -6.02
CA ASP A 516 -41.06 24.31 -5.84
C ASP A 516 -39.80 23.64 -5.29
N THR A 517 -39.93 22.38 -4.86
CA THR A 517 -38.82 21.58 -4.34
C THR A 517 -38.98 20.13 -4.76
N ALA A 518 -38.03 19.59 -5.46
CA ALA A 518 -37.93 18.16 -5.70
C ALA A 518 -37.13 17.49 -4.56
N ILE A 519 -37.55 16.27 -4.22
CA ILE A 519 -36.80 15.39 -3.29
C ILE A 519 -36.05 14.36 -4.12
N VAL A 520 -34.75 14.37 -4.09
CA VAL A 520 -33.90 13.37 -4.71
C VAL A 520 -33.51 12.38 -3.63
N THR A 521 -33.99 11.15 -3.72
CA THR A 521 -33.68 10.05 -2.80
C THR A 521 -32.67 9.11 -3.43
N LEU A 522 -31.50 9.02 -2.83
CA LEU A 522 -30.45 8.08 -3.20
C LEU A 522 -30.51 6.89 -2.23
N SER A 523 -31.09 5.79 -2.66
CA SER A 523 -31.19 4.59 -1.84
C SER A 523 -29.97 3.71 -2.04
N LEU A 524 -29.10 3.69 -1.03
CA LEU A 524 -27.90 2.86 -0.98
C LEU A 524 -28.29 1.39 -0.86
N TYR A 525 -29.39 1.09 -0.16
CA TYR A 525 -30.12 -0.16 -0.19
C TYR A 525 -31.57 0.15 -0.54
N SER A 526 -32.00 -0.33 -1.70
CA SER A 526 -33.32 0.05 -2.25
C SER A 526 -34.46 -0.57 -1.49
N PRO A 527 -35.53 0.21 -1.15
CA PRO A 527 -36.75 -0.32 -0.53
C PRO A 527 -37.59 -1.23 -1.45
N GLU A 528 -37.23 -1.32 -2.74
CA GLU A 528 -37.85 -2.24 -3.69
C GLU A 528 -37.29 -3.67 -3.61
N ALA A 529 -36.14 -3.83 -2.91
CA ALA A 529 -35.50 -5.13 -2.72
C ALA A 529 -36.11 -5.90 -1.56
N GLU A 530 -35.87 -7.22 -1.56
CA GLU A 530 -36.19 -8.05 -0.39
C GLU A 530 -35.38 -7.59 0.83
N PRO A 531 -35.98 -7.62 2.04
CA PRO A 531 -35.28 -7.31 3.26
C PRO A 531 -34.05 -8.23 3.47
N TYR A 532 -32.89 -7.65 3.79
CA TYR A 532 -31.68 -8.40 4.06
C TYR A 532 -31.65 -8.87 5.52
N SER A 533 -31.53 -10.18 5.73
CA SER A 533 -31.40 -10.78 7.06
C SER A 533 -29.91 -10.92 7.43
N PHE A 534 -29.53 -10.50 8.64
CA PHE A 534 -28.18 -10.70 9.18
C PHE A 534 -28.04 -12.02 9.95
N ALA A 535 -29.12 -12.79 10.08
CA ALA A 535 -29.07 -14.07 10.79
C ALA A 535 -28.12 -15.06 10.09
N HIS A 536 -27.46 -15.87 10.89
CA HIS A 536 -26.68 -16.96 10.34
C HIS A 536 -27.56 -17.93 9.56
N TYR A 537 -27.04 -18.51 8.48
CA TYR A 537 -27.78 -19.42 7.60
C TYR A 537 -28.23 -20.72 8.26
N ASP A 538 -27.62 -21.10 9.40
CA ASP A 538 -27.99 -22.28 10.16
C ASP A 538 -27.93 -22.03 11.68
N SER A 539 -28.70 -22.77 12.43
CA SER A 539 -28.71 -22.76 13.90
C SER A 539 -28.17 -24.07 14.51
N ILE A 540 -27.82 -25.05 13.68
CA ILE A 540 -27.38 -26.40 14.10
C ILE A 540 -25.91 -26.56 13.80
N PRO A 541 -25.07 -26.87 14.80
CA PRO A 541 -23.67 -27.24 14.56
C PRO A 541 -23.56 -28.50 13.72
N HIS A 542 -22.79 -28.43 12.64
CA HIS A 542 -22.54 -29.56 11.73
C HIS A 542 -21.21 -30.27 11.99
N THR A 543 -20.52 -29.93 13.09
CA THR A 543 -19.26 -30.53 13.56
C THR A 543 -18.17 -30.61 12.49
N LEU A 544 -17.99 -29.52 11.74
CA LEU A 544 -16.86 -29.38 10.85
C LEU A 544 -15.55 -29.48 11.64
N GLU A 545 -14.52 -30.11 11.06
CA GLU A 545 -13.22 -30.34 11.74
C GLU A 545 -12.61 -29.05 12.28
N ALA A 546 -12.76 -27.94 11.56
CA ALA A 546 -12.43 -26.64 12.06
C ALA A 546 -13.66 -26.09 12.78
N ALA A 547 -13.74 -26.32 14.09
CA ALA A 547 -14.85 -25.91 14.94
C ALA A 547 -15.21 -24.40 14.88
N TYR A 548 -14.35 -23.59 14.30
CA TYR A 548 -14.58 -22.16 14.07
C TYR A 548 -15.47 -21.84 12.84
N GLU A 549 -15.59 -22.79 11.91
CA GLU A 549 -16.32 -22.62 10.65
C GLU A 549 -17.80 -22.98 10.76
N ASP A 550 -18.19 -23.50 11.90
CA ASP A 550 -19.55 -23.90 12.22
C ASP A 550 -20.26 -22.86 13.11
N VAL A 551 -21.55 -23.01 13.35
CA VAL A 551 -22.31 -22.17 14.26
C VAL A 551 -21.69 -22.18 15.64
N GLN A 552 -21.33 -20.99 16.15
CA GLN A 552 -20.90 -20.77 17.52
C GLN A 552 -21.75 -19.65 18.13
N PRO A 553 -22.52 -19.93 19.21
CA PRO A 553 -23.39 -18.94 19.84
C PRO A 553 -22.68 -17.63 20.16
N GLY A 554 -23.25 -16.50 19.72
CA GLY A 554 -22.72 -15.15 19.91
C GLY A 554 -21.55 -14.75 19.01
N MET A 555 -21.01 -15.67 18.19
CA MET A 555 -19.88 -15.39 17.30
C MET A 555 -20.31 -15.12 15.85
N SER A 556 -21.36 -15.76 15.37
CA SER A 556 -21.90 -15.61 14.01
C SER A 556 -22.88 -14.43 13.95
N THR A 557 -22.39 -13.22 14.11
CA THR A 557 -23.19 -11.99 14.21
C THR A 557 -22.65 -10.90 13.28
N ALA A 558 -23.56 -10.10 12.69
CA ALA A 558 -23.19 -8.90 11.95
C ALA A 558 -23.09 -7.63 12.83
N TRP A 559 -23.31 -7.74 14.14
CA TRP A 559 -23.21 -6.58 15.02
C TRP A 559 -21.79 -6.03 15.06
N GLY A 560 -21.60 -4.88 14.47
CA GLY A 560 -20.35 -4.16 14.36
C GLY A 560 -19.76 -4.08 12.94
N ILE A 561 -20.26 -4.84 11.96
CA ILE A 561 -19.80 -4.66 10.57
C ILE A 561 -20.25 -3.32 10.00
N ALA A 562 -19.60 -2.87 8.94
CA ALA A 562 -19.93 -1.62 8.28
C ALA A 562 -20.09 -1.77 6.76
N ARG A 563 -20.66 -0.73 6.13
CA ARG A 563 -20.66 -0.57 4.68
C ARG A 563 -20.57 0.90 4.31
N THR A 564 -19.57 1.26 3.51
CA THR A 564 -19.37 2.63 3.03
C THR A 564 -19.78 2.78 1.57
N SER A 565 -20.48 3.88 1.28
CA SER A 565 -20.90 4.29 -0.05
C SER A 565 -20.41 5.72 -0.33
N THR A 566 -20.02 5.99 -1.58
CA THR A 566 -19.56 7.31 -2.01
C THR A 566 -20.57 7.93 -2.98
N ILE A 567 -20.92 9.18 -2.73
CA ILE A 567 -21.86 9.97 -3.52
C ILE A 567 -21.17 11.27 -3.93
N TYR A 568 -21.48 11.72 -5.13
CA TYR A 568 -21.06 13.04 -5.61
C TYR A 568 -22.28 13.91 -5.89
N VAL A 569 -22.21 15.17 -5.48
CA VAL A 569 -23.18 16.22 -5.85
C VAL A 569 -22.44 17.17 -6.77
N ASN A 570 -23.03 17.47 -7.92
CA ASN A 570 -22.46 18.28 -9.01
C ASN A 570 -21.04 17.83 -9.39
N PRO A 571 -20.82 16.54 -9.72
CA PRO A 571 -19.50 16.03 -10.07
C PRO A 571 -18.94 16.73 -11.32
N GLU A 572 -17.66 17.07 -11.31
CA GLU A 572 -16.96 17.61 -12.49
C GLU A 572 -16.87 16.58 -13.62
N THR A 573 -16.83 15.30 -13.26
CA THR A 573 -16.84 14.18 -14.21
C THR A 573 -17.69 13.02 -13.67
N THR A 574 -18.26 12.23 -14.57
CA THR A 574 -19.04 11.04 -14.21
C THR A 574 -18.17 9.80 -13.98
N THR A 575 -16.87 9.87 -14.18
CA THR A 575 -15.90 8.80 -13.95
C THR A 575 -15.08 9.04 -12.70
N ASP A 576 -14.55 7.98 -12.11
CA ASP A 576 -13.65 8.09 -10.97
C ASP A 576 -12.30 8.69 -11.40
N ARG A 577 -11.68 9.42 -10.47
CA ARG A 577 -10.44 10.15 -10.70
C ARG A 577 -9.44 9.80 -9.64
N GLN A 578 -8.25 9.40 -10.06
CA GLN A 578 -7.10 9.24 -9.18
C GLN A 578 -5.87 9.84 -9.87
N LEU A 579 -5.17 10.72 -9.16
CA LEU A 579 -3.92 11.32 -9.59
C LEU A 579 -2.83 10.88 -8.62
N LEU A 580 -1.89 10.03 -9.06
CA LEU A 580 -0.95 9.36 -8.18
C LEU A 580 0.50 9.49 -8.67
N PRO A 581 1.50 9.36 -7.78
CA PRO A 581 2.89 9.21 -8.19
C PRO A 581 3.10 8.00 -9.10
N THR A 582 4.04 8.10 -10.03
CA THR A 582 4.35 7.00 -10.96
C THR A 582 4.89 5.75 -10.23
N PRO A 583 4.73 4.55 -10.80
CA PRO A 583 5.30 3.31 -10.25
C PRO A 583 6.80 3.40 -9.94
N GLU A 584 7.58 4.04 -10.82
CA GLU A 584 9.02 4.21 -10.64
C GLU A 584 9.36 5.09 -9.44
N TYR A 585 8.58 6.15 -9.18
CA TYR A 585 8.75 6.98 -8.00
C TYR A 585 8.42 6.20 -6.73
N LEU A 586 7.25 5.52 -6.69
CA LEU A 586 6.82 4.70 -5.55
C LEU A 586 7.83 3.59 -5.23
N HIS A 587 8.38 2.94 -6.26
CA HIS A 587 9.42 1.92 -6.13
C HIS A 587 10.72 2.50 -5.55
N ARG A 588 11.22 3.64 -6.07
CA ARG A 588 12.43 4.30 -5.55
C ARG A 588 12.30 4.69 -4.07
N LYS A 589 11.10 5.13 -3.66
CA LYS A 589 10.84 5.50 -2.26
C LYS A 589 10.59 4.31 -1.34
N ARG A 590 10.63 3.08 -1.85
CA ARG A 590 10.31 1.86 -1.09
C ARG A 590 8.94 1.96 -0.41
N ALA A 591 8.00 2.62 -1.10
CA ALA A 591 6.63 2.72 -0.63
C ALA A 591 6.06 1.31 -0.40
N PHE A 592 5.59 1.04 0.81
CA PHE A 592 5.09 -0.28 1.23
C PHE A 592 6.12 -1.43 1.21
N GLY A 593 7.43 -1.13 1.35
CA GLY A 593 8.47 -2.15 1.50
C GLY A 593 9.15 -2.56 0.19
N ILE A 594 9.44 -3.85 0.03
CA ILE A 594 10.27 -4.40 -1.05
C ILE A 594 9.41 -5.11 -2.09
N TRP A 595 9.40 -4.60 -3.29
CA TRP A 595 8.68 -5.14 -4.44
C TRP A 595 9.40 -4.71 -5.73
N SER A 596 9.20 -5.45 -6.83
CA SER A 596 9.82 -5.16 -8.13
C SER A 596 8.88 -4.39 -9.07
N LEU A 597 9.41 -3.54 -9.91
CA LEU A 597 8.74 -3.18 -11.17
C LEU A 597 8.64 -4.41 -12.09
N PRO A 598 7.79 -4.41 -13.14
CA PRO A 598 7.75 -5.51 -14.11
C PRO A 598 9.12 -5.78 -14.72
N VAL A 599 9.54 -7.05 -14.74
CA VAL A 599 10.87 -7.46 -15.20
C VAL A 599 10.74 -8.33 -16.46
N LEU A 600 11.37 -7.91 -17.57
CA LEU A 600 11.29 -8.58 -18.86
C LEU A 600 12.68 -8.85 -19.47
N VAL A 601 13.70 -9.09 -18.61
CA VAL A 601 15.10 -9.23 -19.05
C VAL A 601 15.43 -10.61 -19.57
N SER A 602 14.74 -11.65 -19.09
CA SER A 602 14.99 -13.04 -19.47
C SER A 602 13.69 -13.77 -19.83
N PRO A 603 13.75 -14.93 -20.54
CA PRO A 603 12.57 -15.76 -20.77
C PRO A 603 11.86 -16.21 -19.50
N ARG A 604 12.63 -16.45 -18.41
CA ARG A 604 12.06 -16.75 -17.09
C ARG A 604 11.24 -15.59 -16.55
N ASP A 605 11.77 -14.37 -16.65
CA ASP A 605 11.10 -13.18 -16.14
C ASP A 605 9.80 -12.91 -16.91
N SER A 606 9.84 -13.05 -18.26
CA SER A 606 8.65 -12.94 -19.08
C SER A 606 7.60 -14.00 -18.75
N LEU A 607 8.01 -15.22 -18.44
CA LEU A 607 7.11 -16.29 -18.01
C LEU A 607 6.41 -15.94 -16.70
N VAL A 608 7.16 -15.41 -15.71
CA VAL A 608 6.63 -15.00 -14.40
C VAL A 608 5.67 -13.82 -14.56
N GLU A 609 6.03 -12.79 -15.33
CA GLU A 609 5.17 -11.62 -15.55
C GLU A 609 3.87 -11.98 -16.28
N ASN A 610 3.94 -12.87 -17.28
CA ASN A 610 2.75 -13.36 -17.96
C ASN A 610 1.83 -14.13 -17.01
N ALA A 611 2.38 -14.93 -16.10
CA ALA A 611 1.57 -15.66 -15.12
C ALA A 611 0.90 -14.70 -14.11
N ILE A 612 1.59 -13.64 -13.66
CA ILE A 612 0.98 -12.60 -12.80
C ILE A 612 -0.19 -11.92 -13.54
N GLN A 613 0.02 -11.51 -14.79
CA GLN A 613 -1.01 -10.87 -15.60
C GLN A 613 -2.22 -11.77 -15.84
N GLU A 614 -1.99 -13.06 -16.10
CA GLU A 614 -3.05 -14.05 -16.26
C GLU A 614 -3.87 -14.26 -14.99
N ILE A 615 -3.25 -14.22 -13.81
CA ILE A 615 -3.96 -14.27 -12.53
C ILE A 615 -4.87 -13.04 -12.36
N MET A 616 -4.38 -11.82 -12.64
CA MET A 616 -5.20 -10.61 -12.57
C MET A 616 -6.40 -10.69 -13.52
N SER A 617 -6.15 -11.09 -14.77
CA SER A 617 -7.20 -11.26 -15.77
C SER A 617 -8.19 -12.37 -15.41
N PHE A 618 -7.73 -13.42 -14.72
CA PHE A 618 -8.59 -14.50 -14.23
C PHE A 618 -9.59 -13.97 -13.19
N TYR A 619 -9.13 -13.23 -12.18
CA TYR A 619 -10.04 -12.67 -11.17
C TYR A 619 -11.04 -11.68 -11.75
N ASP A 620 -10.60 -10.80 -12.65
CA ASP A 620 -11.51 -9.87 -13.33
C ASP A 620 -12.62 -10.62 -14.09
N ARG A 621 -12.28 -11.71 -14.80
CA ARG A 621 -13.24 -12.58 -15.50
C ARG A 621 -14.15 -13.36 -14.55
N GLU A 622 -13.62 -13.90 -13.45
CA GLU A 622 -14.41 -14.69 -12.49
C GLU A 622 -15.39 -13.83 -11.70
N ILE A 623 -14.99 -12.61 -11.29
CA ILE A 623 -15.88 -11.63 -10.67
C ILE A 623 -17.07 -11.34 -11.61
N GLU A 624 -16.78 -11.09 -12.90
CA GLU A 624 -17.79 -10.80 -13.91
C GLU A 624 -18.67 -12.01 -14.22
N ARG A 625 -18.07 -13.19 -14.43
CA ARG A 625 -18.76 -14.43 -14.80
C ARG A 625 -19.73 -14.90 -13.73
N ASN A 626 -19.31 -14.82 -12.46
CA ASN A 626 -20.09 -15.32 -11.33
C ASN A 626 -20.93 -14.23 -10.67
N GLY A 627 -20.82 -12.97 -11.12
CA GLY A 627 -21.60 -11.86 -10.59
C GLY A 627 -21.29 -11.60 -9.10
N TRP A 628 -20.02 -11.59 -8.70
CA TRP A 628 -19.63 -11.29 -7.31
C TRP A 628 -19.81 -9.81 -7.00
N TYR A 629 -21.08 -9.41 -6.98
CA TYR A 629 -21.56 -8.06 -6.76
C TYR A 629 -22.64 -8.06 -5.68
N GLY A 630 -23.02 -6.91 -5.19
CA GLY A 630 -24.06 -6.72 -4.20
C GLY A 630 -23.63 -5.88 -3.03
N PHE A 631 -24.59 -5.36 -2.27
CA PHE A 631 -24.36 -4.37 -1.20
C PHE A 631 -23.30 -4.82 -0.18
N PHE A 632 -23.36 -6.08 0.28
CA PHE A 632 -22.37 -6.64 1.20
C PHE A 632 -21.31 -7.51 0.51
N ASN A 633 -21.47 -7.94 -0.74
CA ASN A 633 -20.56 -8.86 -1.39
C ASN A 633 -19.53 -8.17 -2.28
N TYR A 634 -19.84 -6.98 -2.80
CA TYR A 634 -18.95 -6.30 -3.75
C TYR A 634 -17.59 -5.98 -3.12
N GLY A 635 -16.54 -6.48 -3.76
CA GLY A 635 -15.16 -6.32 -3.37
C GLY A 635 -14.49 -7.62 -2.91
N ASP A 636 -15.25 -8.63 -2.46
CA ASP A 636 -14.69 -9.93 -2.11
C ASP A 636 -14.72 -10.91 -3.30
N VAL A 637 -13.95 -11.98 -3.17
CA VAL A 637 -13.84 -13.07 -4.14
C VAL A 637 -14.05 -14.42 -3.43
N MET A 638 -14.37 -15.46 -4.19
CA MET A 638 -14.48 -16.80 -3.61
C MET A 638 -13.10 -17.40 -3.29
N HIS A 639 -13.01 -18.11 -2.18
CA HIS A 639 -11.79 -18.69 -1.67
C HIS A 639 -11.45 -20.05 -2.30
N GLY A 640 -12.41 -20.96 -2.38
CA GLY A 640 -12.20 -22.33 -2.82
C GLY A 640 -13.11 -22.77 -3.98
N TYR A 641 -12.60 -23.64 -4.83
CA TYR A 641 -13.33 -24.22 -5.95
C TYR A 641 -13.46 -25.73 -5.80
N ASP A 642 -14.66 -26.27 -6.05
CA ASP A 642 -14.91 -27.70 -6.06
C ASP A 642 -14.84 -28.25 -7.50
N ALA A 643 -13.69 -28.86 -7.83
CA ALA A 643 -13.48 -29.42 -9.16
C ALA A 643 -14.38 -30.64 -9.46
N SER A 644 -14.97 -31.27 -8.46
CA SER A 644 -15.86 -32.43 -8.66
C SER A 644 -17.26 -32.00 -9.08
N ARG A 645 -17.70 -30.80 -8.65
CA ARG A 645 -18.98 -30.20 -9.00
C ARG A 645 -18.87 -29.12 -10.10
N ASP A 646 -17.64 -28.75 -10.45
CA ASP A 646 -17.32 -27.68 -11.40
C ASP A 646 -17.91 -26.32 -10.99
N GLU A 647 -17.82 -25.99 -9.67
CA GLU A 647 -18.35 -24.73 -9.11
C GLU A 647 -17.52 -24.18 -7.95
N TRP A 648 -17.66 -22.87 -7.69
CA TRP A 648 -17.13 -22.24 -6.48
C TRP A 648 -17.92 -22.71 -5.25
N ARG A 649 -17.24 -22.82 -4.11
CA ARG A 649 -17.81 -23.34 -2.85
C ARG A 649 -18.63 -22.28 -2.12
N TYR A 650 -19.82 -21.96 -2.63
CA TYR A 650 -20.74 -21.04 -1.97
C TYR A 650 -21.41 -21.59 -0.71
N ASP A 651 -21.35 -22.89 -0.51
CA ASP A 651 -22.16 -23.67 0.43
C ASP A 651 -21.38 -24.23 1.61
N VAL A 652 -20.04 -24.03 1.68
CA VAL A 652 -19.19 -24.62 2.70
C VAL A 652 -18.43 -23.54 3.44
N GLY A 653 -18.70 -23.39 4.74
CA GLY A 653 -17.93 -22.55 5.65
C GLY A 653 -16.45 -22.89 5.59
N GLY A 654 -15.58 -21.85 5.64
CA GLY A 654 -14.14 -22.01 5.53
C GLY A 654 -13.62 -22.16 4.08
N TYR A 655 -14.48 -22.15 3.08
CA TYR A 655 -14.12 -22.28 1.66
C TYR A 655 -14.90 -21.32 0.75
N ALA A 656 -15.82 -20.51 1.31
CA ALA A 656 -16.64 -19.59 0.56
C ALA A 656 -15.93 -18.24 0.32
N TRP A 657 -16.41 -17.13 0.85
CA TRP A 657 -15.81 -15.82 0.67
C TRP A 657 -14.40 -15.73 1.29
N ASP A 658 -13.46 -15.04 0.62
CA ASP A 658 -12.02 -15.05 0.97
C ASP A 658 -11.69 -14.29 2.26
N ASN A 659 -12.29 -13.13 2.51
CA ASN A 659 -12.15 -12.32 3.73
C ASN A 659 -10.71 -12.00 4.14
N THR A 660 -9.85 -11.57 3.21
CA THR A 660 -8.44 -11.19 3.45
C THR A 660 -7.49 -12.29 3.95
N GLU A 661 -7.97 -13.47 4.25
CA GLU A 661 -7.05 -14.50 4.69
C GLU A 661 -5.96 -14.72 3.63
N LEU A 662 -4.70 -14.83 4.09
CA LEU A 662 -3.53 -15.10 3.24
C LEU A 662 -3.14 -13.98 2.25
N ALA A 663 -3.44 -12.73 2.59
CA ALA A 663 -2.91 -11.53 1.94
C ALA A 663 -3.43 -11.24 0.53
N SER A 664 -4.65 -11.66 0.19
CA SER A 664 -5.26 -11.38 -1.12
C SER A 664 -5.30 -9.89 -1.48
N PRO A 665 -5.63 -8.95 -0.57
CA PRO A 665 -5.57 -7.52 -0.88
C PRO A 665 -4.18 -7.04 -1.29
N ALA A 666 -3.12 -7.57 -0.66
CA ALA A 666 -1.74 -7.19 -0.99
C ALA A 666 -1.34 -7.61 -2.40
N MET A 667 -1.84 -8.75 -2.89
CA MET A 667 -1.61 -9.20 -4.26
C MET A 667 -2.07 -8.14 -5.28
N PHE A 668 -3.29 -7.64 -5.14
CA PHE A 668 -3.82 -6.60 -6.02
C PHE A 668 -3.08 -5.28 -5.85
N TRP A 669 -2.78 -4.85 -4.61
CA TRP A 669 -2.08 -3.60 -4.36
C TRP A 669 -0.66 -3.60 -4.92
N TYR A 670 0.14 -4.64 -4.70
CA TYR A 670 1.49 -4.68 -5.26
C TYR A 670 1.47 -4.73 -6.79
N GLN A 671 0.53 -5.46 -7.40
CA GLN A 671 0.41 -5.43 -8.85
C GLN A 671 -0.02 -4.05 -9.36
N PHE A 672 -0.92 -3.35 -8.67
CA PHE A 672 -1.26 -1.97 -9.00
C PHE A 672 -0.04 -1.03 -8.89
N LEU A 673 0.71 -1.09 -7.78
CA LEU A 673 1.90 -0.25 -7.57
C LEU A 673 2.95 -0.44 -8.68
N ARG A 674 3.06 -1.64 -9.24
CA ARG A 674 3.99 -1.99 -10.31
C ARG A 674 3.58 -1.46 -11.68
N THR A 675 2.27 -1.38 -11.94
CA THR A 675 1.74 -1.22 -13.30
C THR A 675 0.87 0.01 -13.49
N ALA A 676 0.31 0.59 -12.43
CA ALA A 676 -0.72 1.61 -12.45
C ALA A 676 -1.97 1.21 -13.28
N ASP A 677 -2.26 -0.10 -13.38
CA ASP A 677 -3.39 -0.62 -14.14
C ASP A 677 -4.73 -0.24 -13.48
N PRO A 678 -5.65 0.44 -14.17
CA PRO A 678 -6.93 0.87 -13.61
C PRO A 678 -7.88 -0.30 -13.28
N VAL A 679 -7.77 -1.45 -13.95
CA VAL A 679 -8.56 -2.65 -13.63
C VAL A 679 -8.10 -3.22 -12.29
N VAL A 680 -6.80 -3.31 -12.09
CA VAL A 680 -6.21 -3.77 -10.82
C VAL A 680 -6.50 -2.79 -9.70
N TRP A 681 -6.46 -1.47 -9.96
CA TRP A 681 -6.90 -0.44 -9.00
C TRP A 681 -8.32 -0.71 -8.49
N ARG A 682 -9.27 -0.92 -9.42
CA ARG A 682 -10.67 -1.18 -9.08
C ARG A 682 -10.82 -2.39 -8.16
N MET A 683 -10.15 -3.51 -8.48
CA MET A 683 -10.16 -4.72 -7.64
C MET A 683 -9.56 -4.46 -6.26
N ALA A 684 -8.41 -3.78 -6.21
CA ALA A 684 -7.72 -3.46 -4.95
C ALA A 684 -8.54 -2.52 -4.05
N GLU A 685 -9.12 -1.46 -4.61
CA GLU A 685 -10.00 -0.52 -3.89
C GLU A 685 -11.25 -1.22 -3.35
N ALA A 686 -11.94 -1.99 -4.22
CA ALA A 686 -13.17 -2.67 -3.84
C ALA A 686 -12.92 -3.70 -2.72
N MET A 687 -11.85 -4.51 -2.84
CA MET A 687 -11.48 -5.48 -1.81
C MET A 687 -11.08 -4.81 -0.50
N THR A 688 -10.32 -3.70 -0.55
CA THR A 688 -9.98 -2.96 0.67
C THR A 688 -11.22 -2.43 1.38
N ARG A 689 -12.17 -1.85 0.64
CA ARG A 689 -13.44 -1.38 1.21
C ARG A 689 -14.23 -2.52 1.83
N HIS A 690 -14.35 -3.66 1.14
CA HIS A 690 -15.07 -4.81 1.65
C HIS A 690 -14.43 -5.33 2.94
N CYS A 691 -13.16 -5.69 2.88
CA CYS A 691 -12.47 -6.35 3.98
C CYS A 691 -12.31 -5.46 5.22
N SER A 692 -12.06 -4.16 5.02
CA SER A 692 -11.94 -3.23 6.14
C SER A 692 -13.26 -2.91 6.82
N GLU A 693 -14.39 -3.22 6.21
CA GLU A 693 -15.72 -2.85 6.70
C GLU A 693 -16.65 -4.03 6.95
N VAL A 694 -16.89 -4.89 5.94
CA VAL A 694 -17.80 -6.03 6.06
C VAL A 694 -17.16 -7.17 6.85
N ASP A 695 -15.87 -7.42 6.66
CA ASP A 695 -15.14 -8.46 7.37
C ASP A 695 -14.59 -8.01 8.73
N THR A 696 -14.64 -6.72 9.03
CA THR A 696 -14.11 -6.11 10.26
C THR A 696 -15.24 -5.55 11.13
N TYR A 697 -15.09 -5.68 12.45
CA TYR A 697 -16.06 -5.19 13.42
C TYR A 697 -15.62 -3.82 13.96
N HIS A 698 -16.50 -2.83 13.88
CA HIS A 698 -16.28 -1.44 14.28
C HIS A 698 -16.87 -1.10 15.64
N GLU A 699 -17.84 -1.91 16.09
CA GLU A 699 -18.45 -1.80 17.42
C GLU A 699 -18.88 -3.18 17.96
N GLY A 700 -19.43 -3.20 19.14
CA GLY A 700 -19.95 -4.42 19.75
C GLY A 700 -18.87 -5.32 20.35
N PRO A 701 -19.18 -6.60 20.60
CA PRO A 701 -18.34 -7.49 21.39
C PRO A 701 -17.03 -7.92 20.68
N HIS A 702 -16.93 -7.69 19.38
CA HIS A 702 -15.77 -8.09 18.56
C HIS A 702 -15.05 -6.90 17.93
N ALA A 703 -15.32 -5.67 18.39
CA ALA A 703 -14.75 -4.45 17.82
C ALA A 703 -13.22 -4.50 17.69
N GLY A 704 -12.72 -4.29 16.46
CA GLY A 704 -11.29 -4.35 16.13
C GLY A 704 -10.78 -5.71 15.66
N LEU A 705 -11.63 -6.75 15.66
CA LEU A 705 -11.30 -8.06 15.07
C LEU A 705 -12.03 -8.24 13.73
N GLY A 706 -11.52 -9.13 12.89
CA GLY A 706 -12.17 -9.52 11.64
C GLY A 706 -12.68 -10.96 11.65
N SER A 707 -13.68 -11.23 10.81
CA SER A 707 -14.27 -12.53 10.61
C SER A 707 -13.50 -13.32 9.55
N ARG A 708 -13.14 -14.55 9.85
CA ARG A 708 -12.56 -15.49 8.88
C ARG A 708 -13.61 -15.88 7.83
N HIS A 709 -13.19 -16.40 6.70
CA HIS A 709 -14.06 -16.78 5.58
C HIS A 709 -15.19 -17.74 5.97
N ASN A 710 -16.37 -17.51 5.38
CA ASN A 710 -17.57 -18.31 5.57
C ASN A 710 -18.54 -18.12 4.39
N VAL A 711 -19.67 -18.81 4.41
CA VAL A 711 -20.79 -18.67 3.45
C VAL A 711 -21.38 -17.26 3.51
N ILE A 712 -21.49 -16.68 4.70
CA ILE A 712 -21.75 -15.25 4.90
C ILE A 712 -20.55 -14.62 5.59
N HIS A 713 -20.17 -13.40 5.22
CA HIS A 713 -18.93 -12.74 5.61
C HIS A 713 -18.68 -12.75 7.13
N TRP A 714 -19.71 -12.58 7.96
CA TRP A 714 -19.60 -12.57 9.43
C TRP A 714 -19.93 -13.91 10.10
N GLY A 715 -20.16 -14.98 9.32
CA GLY A 715 -20.66 -16.28 9.82
C GLY A 715 -19.65 -17.05 10.67
N CYS A 716 -18.35 -16.95 10.38
CA CYS A 716 -17.32 -17.74 11.05
C CYS A 716 -17.16 -17.37 12.55
N GLY A 717 -17.03 -18.39 13.40
CA GLY A 717 -16.72 -18.20 14.81
C GLY A 717 -15.31 -17.73 15.11
N ALA A 718 -14.37 -17.80 14.15
CA ALA A 718 -13.03 -17.25 14.29
C ALA A 718 -13.04 -15.74 14.07
N LYS A 719 -12.91 -14.97 15.16
CA LYS A 719 -12.75 -13.53 15.15
C LYS A 719 -11.30 -13.23 15.50
N GLU A 720 -10.54 -12.72 14.54
CA GLU A 720 -9.08 -12.68 14.62
C GLU A 720 -8.50 -11.39 14.08
N SER A 721 -7.37 -10.93 14.65
CA SER A 721 -6.67 -9.72 14.24
C SER A 721 -6.06 -9.79 12.84
N ARG A 722 -5.70 -11.00 12.38
CA ARG A 722 -5.11 -11.21 11.04
C ARG A 722 -6.04 -10.84 9.89
N ILE A 723 -7.36 -10.76 10.13
CA ILE A 723 -8.34 -10.34 9.13
C ILE A 723 -8.46 -8.81 9.12
N SER A 724 -8.42 -8.18 10.29
CA SER A 724 -8.58 -6.72 10.47
C SER A 724 -7.25 -5.97 10.49
N GLU A 725 -6.19 -6.51 9.93
CA GLU A 725 -4.89 -5.86 9.94
C GLU A 725 -4.92 -4.48 9.28
N ALA A 726 -4.44 -3.47 10.00
CA ALA A 726 -4.28 -2.12 9.44
C ALA A 726 -3.34 -2.10 8.22
N TRP A 727 -2.44 -3.08 8.11
CA TRP A 727 -1.48 -3.19 7.01
C TRP A 727 -2.16 -3.27 5.63
N TRP A 728 -3.26 -4.02 5.48
CA TRP A 728 -4.03 -4.11 4.24
C TRP A 728 -4.62 -2.77 3.82
N ASN A 729 -5.01 -1.95 4.80
CA ASN A 729 -5.70 -0.68 4.62
C ASN A 729 -4.74 0.48 4.30
N ARG A 730 -3.46 0.36 4.66
CA ARG A 730 -2.45 1.42 4.45
C ARG A 730 -2.26 1.79 2.99
N PHE A 731 -2.35 0.84 2.07
CA PHE A 731 -2.21 1.11 0.62
C PHE A 731 -3.23 2.16 0.17
N TYR A 732 -4.49 1.88 0.39
CA TYR A 732 -5.56 2.79 -0.02
C TYR A 732 -5.49 4.11 0.74
N TYR A 733 -5.32 4.07 2.06
CA TYR A 733 -5.22 5.27 2.89
C TYR A 733 -4.07 6.19 2.47
N TYR A 734 -2.86 5.66 2.31
CA TYR A 734 -1.72 6.49 1.98
C TYR A 734 -1.75 7.01 0.54
N LEU A 735 -2.36 6.31 -0.40
CA LEU A 735 -2.53 6.78 -1.77
C LEU A 735 -3.65 7.82 -1.92
N THR A 736 -4.72 7.75 -1.13
CA THR A 736 -5.94 8.56 -1.29
C THR A 736 -6.23 9.52 -0.14
N ALA A 737 -5.61 9.33 1.01
CA ALA A 737 -5.91 10.02 2.27
C ALA A 737 -7.39 9.89 2.69
N ASP A 738 -8.00 8.73 2.48
CA ASP A 738 -9.39 8.48 2.85
C ASP A 738 -9.55 8.39 4.37
N GLU A 739 -10.23 9.36 4.98
CA GLU A 739 -10.35 9.48 6.44
C GLU A 739 -11.16 8.34 7.06
N ARG A 740 -12.12 7.72 6.34
CA ARG A 740 -12.84 6.55 6.89
C ARG A 740 -11.88 5.38 7.09
N VAL A 741 -11.01 5.11 6.13
CA VAL A 741 -9.97 4.08 6.29
C VAL A 741 -8.99 4.46 7.40
N GLY A 742 -8.72 5.76 7.56
CA GLY A 742 -7.93 6.28 8.70
C GLY A 742 -8.57 5.96 10.05
N ASP A 743 -9.90 6.13 10.19
CA ASP A 743 -10.63 5.75 11.41
C ASP A 743 -10.49 4.24 11.68
N ILE A 744 -10.70 3.39 10.65
CA ILE A 744 -10.64 1.93 10.78
C ILE A 744 -9.27 1.47 11.28
N MET A 745 -8.19 2.03 10.75
CA MET A 745 -6.84 1.69 11.21
C MET A 745 -6.58 2.12 12.67
N HIS A 746 -7.24 3.19 13.13
CA HIS A 746 -7.19 3.60 14.53
C HIS A 746 -8.04 2.69 15.42
N GLU A 747 -9.24 2.30 14.98
CA GLU A 747 -10.16 1.40 15.69
C GLU A 747 -9.48 0.06 16.04
N VAL A 748 -8.69 -0.52 15.13
CA VAL A 748 -8.02 -1.81 15.34
C VAL A 748 -6.72 -1.73 16.16
N ALA A 749 -6.20 -0.54 16.46
CA ALA A 749 -4.91 -0.36 17.14
C ALA A 749 -4.85 -0.96 18.56
N ASN A 750 -5.99 -1.03 19.25
CA ASN A 750 -6.10 -1.57 20.60
C ASN A 750 -6.87 -2.90 20.67
N ALA A 751 -7.08 -3.58 19.54
CA ALA A 751 -7.85 -4.81 19.48
C ALA A 751 -7.27 -5.97 20.28
N ASP A 752 -5.97 -5.92 20.62
CA ASP A 752 -5.32 -6.89 21.53
C ASP A 752 -5.92 -6.92 22.95
N THR A 753 -6.59 -5.84 23.36
CA THR A 753 -7.27 -5.81 24.68
C THR A 753 -8.49 -6.73 24.72
N LEU A 754 -9.06 -7.10 23.58
CA LEU A 754 -10.12 -8.12 23.54
C LEU A 754 -9.65 -9.51 23.97
N LEU A 755 -8.35 -9.78 23.94
CA LEU A 755 -7.78 -11.04 24.40
C LEU A 755 -7.98 -11.28 25.93
N TYR A 756 -8.31 -10.24 26.70
CA TYR A 756 -8.73 -10.41 28.10
C TYR A 756 -10.03 -11.24 28.23
N ILE A 757 -10.91 -11.16 27.23
CA ILE A 757 -12.24 -11.80 27.25
C ILE A 757 -12.44 -12.83 26.13
N LEU A 758 -11.75 -12.68 25.01
CA LEU A 758 -11.88 -13.54 23.85
C LEU A 758 -10.56 -14.27 23.57
N ASP A 759 -10.45 -15.50 24.07
CA ASP A 759 -9.28 -16.32 23.82
C ASP A 759 -9.29 -16.90 22.40
N PRO A 760 -8.30 -16.63 21.54
CA PRO A 760 -8.27 -17.10 20.16
C PRO A 760 -8.17 -18.63 20.06
N MET A 761 -7.69 -19.29 21.13
CA MET A 761 -7.52 -20.75 21.17
C MET A 761 -8.61 -21.48 21.95
N ARG A 762 -9.68 -20.77 22.34
CA ARG A 762 -10.73 -21.26 23.27
C ARG A 762 -11.33 -22.64 22.94
N LEU A 763 -11.48 -22.97 21.67
CA LEU A 763 -12.04 -24.26 21.24
C LEU A 763 -10.98 -25.36 21.10
N ALA A 764 -9.81 -25.01 20.55
CA ALA A 764 -8.71 -25.95 20.32
C ALA A 764 -7.91 -26.25 21.59
N GLN A 765 -7.76 -25.28 22.48
CA GLN A 765 -6.94 -25.36 23.70
C GLN A 765 -7.66 -24.66 24.88
N PRO A 766 -8.72 -25.27 25.42
CA PRO A 766 -9.44 -24.71 26.56
C PRO A 766 -8.52 -24.43 27.74
N ARG A 767 -8.68 -23.31 28.45
CA ARG A 767 -7.79 -22.89 29.56
C ARG A 767 -7.78 -23.89 30.74
N ASN A 768 -8.86 -24.59 30.96
CA ASN A 768 -8.91 -25.63 32.00
C ASN A 768 -7.99 -26.83 31.73
N LEU A 769 -7.68 -27.13 30.46
CA LEU A 769 -6.75 -28.19 30.07
C LEU A 769 -5.35 -27.63 29.76
N TYR A 770 -5.26 -26.39 29.39
CA TYR A 770 -4.03 -25.67 29.02
C TYR A 770 -3.93 -24.37 29.84
N PRO A 771 -3.64 -24.49 31.16
CA PRO A 771 -3.61 -23.33 32.06
C PRO A 771 -2.52 -22.34 31.67
N CYS A 772 -2.79 -21.07 31.90
CA CYS A 772 -1.87 -19.97 31.69
C CYS A 772 -2.10 -18.93 32.78
N SER A 773 -1.03 -18.47 33.44
CA SER A 773 -1.09 -17.46 34.49
C SER A 773 -1.18 -16.02 33.93
N ALA A 774 -0.76 -15.82 32.67
CA ALA A 774 -0.86 -14.54 32.01
C ALA A 774 -2.33 -14.10 31.80
N PRO A 775 -2.60 -12.78 31.77
CA PRO A 775 -3.96 -12.26 31.60
C PRO A 775 -4.65 -12.76 30.33
N ALA A 776 -3.90 -12.93 29.27
CA ALA A 776 -4.39 -13.36 27.94
C ALA A 776 -3.49 -14.43 27.33
N ARG A 777 -3.87 -14.94 26.18
CA ARG A 777 -3.06 -15.83 25.34
C ARG A 777 -3.05 -15.35 23.89
N LEU A 778 -1.95 -15.63 23.16
CA LEU A 778 -1.86 -15.39 21.71
C LEU A 778 -0.91 -16.39 21.04
N ARG A 779 -0.99 -16.47 19.72
CA ARG A 779 -0.05 -17.15 18.84
C ARG A 779 0.89 -16.13 18.19
N ILE A 780 2.17 -16.47 17.96
CA ILE A 780 3.11 -15.54 17.33
C ILE A 780 2.67 -15.21 15.90
N GLY A 781 2.30 -16.21 15.12
CA GLY A 781 1.99 -16.02 13.70
C GLY A 781 0.69 -15.25 13.44
N PRO A 782 -0.47 -15.86 13.65
CA PRO A 782 -1.73 -15.25 13.24
C PRO A 782 -2.20 -14.10 14.16
N ASP A 783 -1.74 -14.03 15.40
CA ASP A 783 -2.21 -13.02 16.36
C ASP A 783 -1.18 -11.89 16.53
N TRP A 784 0.04 -12.19 17.03
CA TRP A 784 1.03 -11.13 17.27
C TRP A 784 1.39 -10.37 16.01
N MET A 785 1.52 -11.04 14.84
CA MET A 785 1.85 -10.36 13.59
C MET A 785 0.74 -9.38 13.18
N GLY A 786 -0.53 -9.75 13.33
CA GLY A 786 -1.66 -8.87 13.07
C GLY A 786 -1.68 -7.66 14.00
N TYR A 787 -1.51 -7.87 15.32
CA TYR A 787 -1.43 -6.75 16.27
C TYR A 787 -0.20 -5.88 16.03
N ALA A 788 0.96 -6.47 15.73
CA ALA A 788 2.17 -5.72 15.43
C ALA A 788 2.03 -4.83 14.18
N SER A 789 1.31 -5.31 13.16
CA SER A 789 0.90 -4.54 11.99
C SER A 789 0.06 -3.31 12.39
N ASN A 790 -0.93 -3.50 13.28
CA ASN A 790 -1.79 -2.43 13.77
C ASN A 790 -0.99 -1.41 14.61
N TRP A 791 -0.11 -1.85 15.50
CA TRP A 791 0.73 -0.96 16.31
C TRP A 791 1.75 -0.18 15.48
N LEU A 792 2.40 -0.82 14.49
CA LEU A 792 3.31 -0.11 13.60
C LEU A 792 2.58 1.00 12.85
N THR A 793 1.40 0.70 12.32
CA THR A 793 0.58 1.65 11.57
C THR A 793 0.12 2.82 12.45
N GLU A 794 -0.37 2.54 13.65
CA GLU A 794 -0.80 3.59 14.59
C GLU A 794 0.37 4.46 15.03
N TRP A 795 1.54 3.85 15.33
CA TRP A 795 2.73 4.60 15.71
C TRP A 795 3.22 5.53 14.61
N GLU A 796 3.34 5.05 13.36
CA GLU A 796 3.81 5.89 12.25
C GLU A 796 2.84 7.02 11.90
N ARG A 797 1.52 6.81 12.10
CA ARG A 797 0.47 7.80 11.82
C ARG A 797 0.35 8.87 12.91
N THR A 798 0.35 8.46 14.16
CA THR A 798 0.01 9.32 15.30
C THR A 798 1.19 9.62 16.24
N GLY A 799 2.28 8.85 16.15
CA GLY A 799 3.39 8.91 17.10
C GLY A 799 3.09 8.20 18.43
N ASN A 800 2.07 7.34 18.50
CA ASN A 800 1.66 6.64 19.73
C ASN A 800 2.79 5.75 20.26
N ILE A 801 3.40 6.19 21.37
CA ILE A 801 4.53 5.51 21.99
C ILE A 801 4.14 4.18 22.65
N VAL A 802 2.89 4.02 23.09
CA VAL A 802 2.41 2.75 23.67
C VAL A 802 2.45 1.64 22.63
N CYS A 803 2.02 1.93 21.39
CA CYS A 803 2.11 0.99 20.28
C CYS A 803 3.55 0.61 19.95
N ARG A 804 4.47 1.60 19.92
CA ARG A 804 5.91 1.34 19.76
C ARG A 804 6.47 0.45 20.86
N ASP A 805 6.11 0.72 22.10
CA ASP A 805 6.63 0.00 23.25
C ASP A 805 6.11 -1.44 23.28
N LYS A 806 4.85 -1.69 22.91
CA LYS A 806 4.31 -3.05 22.69
C LYS A 806 5.04 -3.81 21.57
N LEU A 807 5.38 -3.14 20.46
CA LEU A 807 6.22 -3.73 19.41
C LEU A 807 7.57 -4.17 19.97
N GLN A 808 8.27 -3.29 20.69
CA GLN A 808 9.58 -3.59 21.27
C GLN A 808 9.50 -4.70 22.31
N ALA A 809 8.47 -4.71 23.15
CA ALA A 809 8.23 -5.75 24.17
C ALA A 809 8.01 -7.12 23.50
N GLY A 810 7.15 -7.20 22.48
CA GLY A 810 6.88 -8.43 21.74
C GLY A 810 8.12 -8.95 21.02
N MET A 811 8.85 -8.07 20.30
CA MET A 811 10.10 -8.45 19.63
C MET A 811 11.15 -8.98 20.61
N THR A 812 11.29 -8.35 21.78
CA THR A 812 12.21 -8.79 22.85
C THR A 812 11.75 -10.11 23.44
N SER A 813 10.47 -10.28 23.72
CA SER A 813 9.92 -11.53 24.23
C SER A 813 10.18 -12.69 23.27
N ILE A 814 9.87 -12.51 21.97
CA ILE A 814 10.09 -13.56 20.95
C ILE A 814 11.56 -13.97 20.90
N THR A 815 12.50 -13.03 21.01
CA THR A 815 13.94 -13.37 21.03
C THR A 815 14.39 -14.10 22.30
N SER A 816 13.63 -14.01 23.39
CA SER A 816 13.90 -14.65 24.66
C SER A 816 13.25 -16.03 24.78
N LEU A 817 12.33 -16.39 23.88
CA LEU A 817 11.71 -17.71 23.85
C LEU A 817 12.71 -18.78 23.37
N PRO A 818 12.72 -20.00 23.94
CA PRO A 818 13.65 -21.08 23.58
C PRO A 818 13.71 -21.40 22.08
N PHE A 819 12.55 -21.36 21.39
CA PHE A 819 12.46 -21.62 19.96
C PHE A 819 12.07 -20.38 19.14
N GLY A 820 11.98 -19.20 19.72
CA GLY A 820 11.68 -17.96 19.03
C GLY A 820 10.42 -18.04 18.17
N PHE A 821 10.52 -17.77 16.87
CA PHE A 821 9.40 -17.83 15.92
C PHE A 821 8.77 -19.23 15.76
N THR A 822 9.48 -20.27 16.13
CA THR A 822 9.00 -21.65 16.06
C THR A 822 8.51 -22.17 17.41
N GLN A 823 8.38 -21.29 18.41
CA GLN A 823 7.81 -21.64 19.70
C GLN A 823 6.32 -21.99 19.57
N GLY A 824 5.93 -23.17 20.08
CA GLY A 824 4.54 -23.60 20.04
C GLY A 824 4.40 -25.05 20.50
N PRO A 825 3.31 -25.76 20.18
CA PRO A 825 2.18 -25.49 19.27
C PRO A 825 1.08 -24.66 19.91
N LEU A 826 1.19 -24.35 21.18
CA LEU A 826 0.13 -23.78 21.98
C LEU A 826 0.18 -22.25 21.95
N ALA A 827 -0.92 -21.63 22.32
CA ALA A 827 -0.94 -20.21 22.58
C ALA A 827 -0.01 -19.89 23.75
N LEU A 828 0.76 -18.83 23.59
CA LEU A 828 1.67 -18.32 24.60
C LEU A 828 0.94 -17.39 25.55
N GLY A 829 1.44 -17.24 26.78
CA GLY A 829 0.97 -16.20 27.69
C GLY A 829 1.21 -14.80 27.11
N TYR A 830 0.26 -13.91 27.31
CA TYR A 830 0.32 -12.54 26.78
C TYR A 830 -0.26 -11.54 27.77
N ASP A 831 0.39 -10.41 27.89
CA ASP A 831 -0.13 -9.26 28.64
C ASP A 831 -0.50 -8.11 27.68
N PRO A 832 -1.79 -7.86 27.40
CA PRO A 832 -2.24 -6.79 26.54
C PRO A 832 -1.85 -5.38 27.01
N ALA A 833 -1.58 -5.18 28.31
CA ALA A 833 -1.17 -3.88 28.83
C ALA A 833 0.26 -3.52 28.40
N THR A 834 1.16 -4.50 28.33
CA THR A 834 2.60 -4.30 28.11
C THR A 834 3.10 -4.82 26.76
N GLY A 835 2.37 -5.73 26.12
CA GLY A 835 2.82 -6.43 24.90
C GLY A 835 3.82 -7.57 25.16
N VAL A 836 4.05 -7.95 26.45
CA VAL A 836 5.00 -9.01 26.82
C VAL A 836 4.40 -10.39 26.55
N ILE A 837 5.21 -11.27 25.95
CA ILE A 837 4.87 -12.68 25.68
C ILE A 837 5.68 -13.57 26.61
N THR A 838 5.02 -14.58 27.19
CA THR A 838 5.64 -15.56 28.10
C THR A 838 5.30 -16.97 27.67
N THR A 839 6.06 -17.97 28.16
CA THR A 839 5.75 -19.39 27.99
C THR A 839 5.73 -20.08 29.35
N GLU A 840 4.69 -20.86 29.59
CA GLU A 840 4.51 -21.65 30.82
C GLU A 840 4.35 -23.13 30.51
N MET A 841 4.25 -23.47 29.22
CA MET A 841 4.08 -24.85 28.75
C MET A 841 5.43 -25.48 28.42
N PRO A 842 5.51 -26.83 28.40
CA PRO A 842 6.71 -27.53 27.95
C PRO A 842 7.18 -26.98 26.60
N GLU A 843 8.47 -26.77 26.51
CA GLU A 843 9.12 -26.28 25.28
C GLU A 843 8.88 -27.28 24.14
N MET A 844 8.28 -26.80 23.08
CA MET A 844 8.05 -27.57 21.87
C MET A 844 8.31 -26.68 20.65
N GLU A 845 9.10 -27.19 19.73
CA GLU A 845 9.34 -26.52 18.46
C GLU A 845 8.29 -26.93 17.42
N ILE A 846 7.66 -25.95 16.79
CA ILE A 846 6.76 -26.15 15.65
C ILE A 846 7.13 -25.20 14.51
N THR A 847 6.68 -25.54 13.31
CA THR A 847 6.74 -24.60 12.17
C THR A 847 5.40 -23.91 12.00
N ASN A 848 5.41 -22.59 12.17
CA ASN A 848 4.23 -21.76 11.92
C ASN A 848 4.29 -21.18 10.50
N HIS A 849 3.65 -21.87 9.55
CA HIS A 849 3.64 -21.44 8.15
C HIS A 849 2.66 -20.27 7.88
N LEU A 850 1.68 -20.06 8.74
CA LEU A 850 0.71 -18.96 8.59
C LEU A 850 1.34 -17.59 8.85
N MET A 851 2.35 -17.53 9.72
CA MET A 851 3.03 -16.29 10.06
C MET A 851 3.56 -15.52 8.83
N PRO A 852 4.34 -16.12 7.92
CA PRO A 852 4.87 -15.37 6.78
C PRO A 852 3.86 -15.07 5.67
N ILE A 853 2.78 -15.85 5.53
CA ILE A 853 1.82 -15.66 4.44
C ILE A 853 0.64 -14.74 4.81
N MET A 854 0.48 -14.40 6.07
CA MET A 854 -0.55 -13.46 6.56
C MET A 854 0.03 -12.07 6.85
N GLY A 855 0.86 -11.53 5.97
CA GLY A 855 1.47 -10.19 6.12
C GLY A 855 2.70 -10.13 7.01
N GLY A 856 3.00 -11.17 7.79
CA GLY A 856 4.13 -11.17 8.73
C GLY A 856 5.50 -11.01 8.07
N PHE A 857 5.66 -11.53 6.84
CA PHE A 857 6.89 -11.36 6.06
C PHE A 857 7.13 -9.89 5.71
N GLU A 858 6.13 -9.23 5.20
CA GLU A 858 6.17 -7.81 4.79
C GLU A 858 6.34 -6.91 6.02
N LEU A 859 5.62 -7.19 7.10
CA LEU A 859 5.72 -6.49 8.36
C LEU A 859 7.16 -6.52 8.91
N VAL A 860 7.80 -7.70 8.99
CA VAL A 860 9.17 -7.82 9.52
C VAL A 860 10.16 -7.06 8.67
N ASN A 861 9.99 -7.02 7.34
CA ASN A 861 10.83 -6.21 6.45
C ASN A 861 10.71 -4.71 6.75
N GLU A 862 9.50 -4.20 7.05
CA GLU A 862 9.29 -2.80 7.42
C GLU A 862 9.82 -2.49 8.83
N LEU A 863 9.65 -3.38 9.79
CA LEU A 863 10.17 -3.23 11.16
C LEU A 863 11.70 -3.04 11.18
N GLN A 864 12.44 -3.63 10.24
CA GLN A 864 13.90 -3.42 10.11
C GLN A 864 14.28 -1.94 9.94
N GLY A 865 13.43 -1.16 9.25
CA GLY A 865 13.63 0.28 9.07
C GLY A 865 13.12 1.13 10.23
N ALA A 866 12.19 0.61 11.02
CA ALA A 866 11.49 1.35 12.05
C ALA A 866 12.06 1.15 13.46
N ILE A 867 12.48 -0.06 13.82
CA ILE A 867 12.92 -0.43 15.17
C ILE A 867 14.30 -1.07 15.16
N ASN A 868 15.19 -0.57 16.01
CA ASN A 868 16.53 -1.14 16.18
C ASN A 868 16.52 -2.35 17.14
N ASN A 869 16.30 -3.56 16.62
CA ASN A 869 16.41 -4.82 17.38
C ASN A 869 17.17 -5.88 16.57
N PRO A 870 18.51 -5.82 16.53
CA PRO A 870 19.33 -6.74 15.73
C PRO A 870 19.12 -8.22 16.08
N ALA A 871 18.82 -8.56 17.34
CA ALA A 871 18.59 -9.94 17.77
C ALA A 871 17.34 -10.53 17.13
N PHE A 872 16.26 -9.75 17.08
CA PHE A 872 15.02 -10.15 16.43
C PHE A 872 15.23 -10.42 14.93
N PHE A 873 15.92 -9.53 14.24
CA PHE A 873 16.17 -9.70 12.80
C PHE A 873 17.17 -10.81 12.48
N HIS A 874 18.12 -11.06 13.37
CA HIS A 874 18.99 -12.24 13.24
C HIS A 874 18.20 -13.55 13.40
N MET A 875 17.30 -13.59 14.38
CA MET A 875 16.43 -14.76 14.59
C MET A 875 15.48 -14.97 13.39
N TRP A 876 14.93 -13.89 12.83
CA TRP A 876 14.13 -13.94 11.61
C TRP A 876 14.91 -14.51 10.41
N LEU A 877 16.14 -14.06 10.22
CA LEU A 877 17.01 -14.57 9.17
C LEU A 877 17.29 -16.08 9.33
N ASN A 878 17.52 -16.54 10.56
CA ASN A 878 17.68 -17.96 10.84
C ASN A 878 16.39 -18.74 10.56
N TYR A 879 15.24 -18.22 10.96
CA TYR A 879 13.94 -18.81 10.64
C TYR A 879 13.75 -18.94 9.11
N CYS A 880 14.05 -17.91 8.32
CA CYS A 880 13.95 -17.95 6.86
C CYS A 880 14.93 -18.97 6.24
N ARG A 881 16.16 -19.04 6.74
CA ARG A 881 17.17 -20.00 6.28
C ARG A 881 16.74 -21.45 6.50
N ASP A 882 16.24 -21.74 7.70
CA ASP A 882 15.99 -23.10 8.17
C ASP A 882 14.55 -23.57 7.90
N TYR A 883 13.71 -22.70 7.35
CA TYR A 883 12.26 -22.94 7.18
C TYR A 883 11.95 -24.25 6.45
N LYS A 884 12.66 -24.57 5.38
CA LYS A 884 12.42 -25.78 4.56
C LYS A 884 12.63 -27.07 5.36
N GLU A 885 13.61 -27.10 6.25
CA GLU A 885 14.01 -28.31 6.99
C GLU A 885 13.04 -28.57 8.15
N LYS A 886 12.48 -27.52 8.72
CA LYS A 886 11.57 -27.57 9.87
C LYS A 886 10.09 -27.70 9.48
N ALA A 887 9.76 -27.55 8.21
CA ALA A 887 8.38 -27.50 7.71
C ALA A 887 7.77 -28.90 7.48
N TRP A 888 7.63 -29.73 8.53
CA TRP A 888 6.97 -31.04 8.41
C TRP A 888 5.50 -30.91 7.97
N LEU A 889 4.80 -29.83 8.31
CA LEU A 889 3.45 -29.52 7.84
C LEU A 889 3.40 -29.35 6.32
N LEU A 890 4.47 -28.84 5.71
CA LEU A 890 4.55 -28.65 4.27
C LEU A 890 4.65 -29.96 3.48
N ARG A 891 4.93 -31.09 4.10
CA ARG A 891 4.89 -32.39 3.43
C ARG A 891 3.48 -32.80 2.98
N LYS A 892 2.46 -32.23 3.62
CA LYS A 892 1.05 -32.50 3.30
C LYS A 892 0.35 -31.31 2.63
N SER A 893 0.89 -30.08 2.70
CA SER A 893 0.33 -28.90 2.09
C SER A 893 1.16 -28.46 0.87
N LYS A 894 0.50 -27.89 -0.13
CA LYS A 894 1.13 -27.30 -1.29
C LYS A 894 1.83 -25.95 -0.98
N PHE A 895 1.67 -25.43 0.24
CA PHE A 895 2.26 -24.16 0.64
C PHE A 895 3.78 -24.27 0.74
N ARG A 896 4.45 -23.81 -0.28
CA ARG A 896 5.88 -23.55 -0.28
C ARG A 896 6.03 -22.05 -0.39
N ILE A 897 6.82 -21.44 0.48
CA ILE A 897 7.01 -20.01 0.54
C ILE A 897 8.45 -19.70 0.12
N PRO A 898 8.72 -19.68 -1.22
CA PRO A 898 10.07 -19.46 -1.74
C PRO A 898 10.67 -18.12 -1.35
N ARG A 899 9.87 -17.08 -1.07
CA ARG A 899 10.38 -15.77 -0.61
C ARG A 899 11.16 -15.84 0.71
N LEU A 900 10.90 -16.83 1.59
CA LEU A 900 11.71 -17.03 2.80
C LEU A 900 13.14 -17.44 2.46
N GLN A 901 13.30 -18.42 1.56
CA GLN A 901 14.62 -18.85 1.09
C GLN A 901 15.30 -17.74 0.28
N ALA A 902 14.54 -16.98 -0.51
CA ALA A 902 15.03 -15.83 -1.25
C ALA A 902 15.52 -14.72 -0.30
N TYR A 903 14.80 -14.47 0.80
CA TYR A 903 15.22 -13.54 1.86
C TYR A 903 16.57 -13.96 2.47
N ALA A 904 16.71 -15.24 2.82
CA ALA A 904 17.96 -15.74 3.35
C ALA A 904 19.10 -15.67 2.30
N ALA A 905 18.84 -16.00 1.04
CA ALA A 905 19.79 -15.85 -0.05
C ALA A 905 20.23 -14.39 -0.25
N TRP A 906 19.28 -13.47 -0.22
CA TRP A 906 19.52 -12.04 -0.30
C TRP A 906 20.44 -11.54 0.85
N HIS A 907 20.29 -12.11 2.04
CA HIS A 907 21.08 -11.79 3.23
C HIS A 907 22.33 -12.68 3.41
N GLY A 908 22.87 -13.27 2.33
CA GLY A 908 24.17 -13.94 2.30
C GLY A 908 24.17 -15.47 2.23
N TYR A 909 22.99 -16.13 2.25
CA TYR A 909 22.90 -17.58 2.06
C TYR A 909 22.64 -17.94 0.59
N GLU A 910 23.49 -17.46 -0.32
CA GLU A 910 23.42 -17.57 -1.78
C GLU A 910 23.03 -18.96 -2.30
N LYS A 911 23.48 -20.01 -1.65
CA LYS A 911 23.19 -21.41 -2.02
C LYS A 911 21.68 -21.73 -2.02
N LEU A 912 20.86 -20.91 -1.35
CA LEU A 912 19.41 -21.08 -1.31
C LEU A 912 18.69 -20.46 -2.53
N ARG A 913 19.36 -19.57 -3.28
CA ARG A 913 18.76 -18.89 -4.46
C ARG A 913 18.21 -19.85 -5.52
N PRO A 914 18.98 -20.85 -6.02
CA PRO A 914 18.45 -21.78 -7.02
C PRO A 914 17.24 -22.58 -6.51
N ALA A 915 17.24 -22.96 -5.24
CA ALA A 915 16.14 -23.70 -4.62
C ALA A 915 14.87 -22.83 -4.50
N ALA A 916 15.01 -21.55 -4.17
CA ALA A 916 13.90 -20.60 -4.11
C ALA A 916 13.26 -20.43 -5.50
N TRP A 917 14.06 -20.17 -6.55
CA TRP A 917 13.56 -20.07 -7.92
C TRP A 917 12.91 -21.37 -8.41
N LYS A 918 13.54 -22.50 -8.15
CA LYS A 918 12.93 -23.80 -8.50
C LYS A 918 11.57 -23.98 -7.82
N SER A 919 11.47 -23.64 -6.53
CA SER A 919 10.22 -23.74 -5.78
C SER A 919 9.13 -22.82 -6.35
N LEU A 920 9.47 -21.58 -6.74
CA LEU A 920 8.53 -20.65 -7.38
C LEU A 920 8.00 -21.21 -8.70
N LEU A 921 8.91 -21.67 -9.57
CA LEU A 921 8.55 -22.17 -10.91
C LEU A 921 7.77 -23.50 -10.87
N ASP A 922 8.14 -24.42 -9.96
CA ASP A 922 7.43 -25.70 -9.76
C ASP A 922 5.99 -25.51 -9.26
N ASN A 923 5.69 -24.40 -8.58
CA ASN A 923 4.36 -24.07 -8.05
C ASN A 923 3.63 -23.00 -8.86
N MET A 924 4.18 -22.61 -10.02
CA MET A 924 3.58 -21.58 -10.87
C MET A 924 2.20 -22.06 -11.37
N PRO A 925 1.17 -21.20 -11.26
CA PRO A 925 -0.12 -21.47 -11.88
C PRO A 925 0.01 -21.41 -13.41
N LEU A 926 0.16 -22.57 -14.06
CA LEU A 926 0.40 -22.69 -15.51
C LEU A 926 -0.79 -22.29 -16.39
N ALA A 927 -1.98 -22.35 -15.84
CA ALA A 927 -3.20 -21.77 -16.39
C ALA A 927 -4.11 -21.48 -15.23
N PRO A 928 -4.59 -20.24 -15.06
CA PRO A 928 -5.61 -19.96 -14.07
C PRO A 928 -6.85 -20.76 -14.40
N LYS A 929 -7.09 -21.79 -13.61
CA LYS A 929 -8.33 -22.58 -13.62
C LYS A 929 -9.07 -22.25 -12.34
N PRO A 930 -10.39 -22.37 -12.31
CA PRO A 930 -11.15 -22.24 -11.08
C PRO A 930 -10.68 -23.16 -9.95
N SER A 931 -9.95 -24.25 -10.26
CA SER A 931 -9.33 -25.13 -9.26
C SER A 931 -8.15 -24.52 -8.48
N LEU A 932 -7.68 -23.31 -8.83
CA LEU A 932 -6.70 -22.58 -8.05
C LEU A 932 -7.40 -21.89 -6.88
N TRP A 933 -6.85 -22.04 -5.70
CA TRP A 933 -7.33 -21.34 -4.52
C TRP A 933 -6.74 -19.93 -4.49
N THR A 934 -7.53 -18.97 -4.03
CA THR A 934 -7.14 -17.56 -3.97
C THR A 934 -5.84 -17.36 -3.19
N ASN A 935 -5.70 -18.02 -2.05
CA ASN A 935 -4.50 -17.94 -1.23
C ASN A 935 -3.24 -18.51 -1.92
N ASP A 936 -3.36 -19.54 -2.76
CA ASP A 936 -2.23 -20.06 -3.55
C ASP A 936 -1.79 -19.01 -4.58
N CYS A 937 -2.75 -18.35 -5.24
CA CYS A 937 -2.47 -17.27 -6.18
C CYS A 937 -1.82 -16.06 -5.50
N ALA A 938 -2.38 -15.60 -4.38
CA ALA A 938 -1.87 -14.45 -3.65
C ALA A 938 -0.44 -14.70 -3.13
N THR A 939 -0.19 -15.85 -2.50
CA THR A 939 1.15 -16.22 -2.01
C THR A 939 2.15 -16.30 -3.15
N TRP A 940 1.79 -16.94 -4.29
CA TRP A 940 2.69 -17.09 -5.43
C TRP A 940 3.03 -15.73 -6.06
N VAL A 941 2.06 -14.84 -6.25
CA VAL A 941 2.28 -13.50 -6.82
C VAL A 941 3.20 -12.68 -5.91
N LEU A 942 2.96 -12.69 -4.60
CA LEU A 942 3.79 -11.98 -3.64
C LEU A 942 5.23 -12.52 -3.59
N ASP A 943 5.38 -13.85 -3.66
CA ASP A 943 6.69 -14.50 -3.76
C ASP A 943 7.44 -14.08 -5.04
N ALA A 944 6.75 -14.08 -6.18
CA ALA A 944 7.31 -13.71 -7.48
C ALA A 944 7.80 -12.24 -7.49
N ILE A 945 6.94 -11.31 -7.06
CA ILE A 945 7.25 -9.87 -7.01
C ILE A 945 8.45 -9.58 -6.11
N PHE A 946 8.50 -10.18 -4.92
CA PHE A 946 9.62 -10.04 -4.00
C PHE A 946 10.92 -10.62 -4.59
N MET A 947 10.85 -11.83 -5.12
CA MET A 947 12.03 -12.54 -5.66
C MET A 947 12.62 -11.86 -6.88
N GLN A 948 11.80 -11.30 -7.77
CA GLN A 948 12.26 -10.51 -8.91
C GLN A 948 13.05 -9.28 -8.48
N GLU A 949 12.75 -8.68 -7.32
CA GLU A 949 13.52 -7.55 -6.79
C GLU A 949 14.89 -7.99 -6.22
N VAL A 950 14.91 -9.01 -5.35
CA VAL A 950 16.06 -9.27 -4.48
C VAL A 950 17.00 -10.37 -4.97
N VAL A 951 16.55 -11.32 -5.79
CA VAL A 951 17.33 -12.49 -6.23
C VAL A 951 17.24 -12.77 -7.74
N ASN A 952 16.87 -11.78 -8.53
CA ASN A 952 16.68 -11.99 -9.97
C ASN A 952 17.95 -12.31 -10.73
N LYS A 953 19.12 -11.81 -10.30
CA LYS A 953 20.42 -12.00 -10.93
C LYS A 953 21.31 -12.98 -10.16
#